data_47381a4cca36b1a1066051fa32ea7f97
#
_entry.id   47381a4cca36b1a1066051fa32ea7f97
#
_cell.length_a   1.000
_cell.length_b   1.000
_cell.length_c   1.000
_cell.angle_alpha   90.00
_cell.angle_beta   90.00
_cell.angle_gamma   90.00
#
_symmetry.space_group_name_H-M   'P 1'
#
loop_
_entity.id
_entity.type
_entity.pdbx_description
1 polymer ?
#
loop_
_entity_poly.entity_id
_entity_poly.type
_entity_poly.pdbx_seq_one_letter_code
_entity_poly.pdbx_strand_id
1 'polypeptide(L)'
;MKSTLVRLTLALIVVSGCALAQPPEPQAKPPEPQSKPDEKPSAAAAKTDTPAAAKTDTPAAAKTDTQAAASPAPSTEEPWINGSFDFGYRWVALGGSPQSYRSVVNLGEGPKLIGLEFTILNPKKRGFDRLSARANGWGGDPYNTAHLDVSKRAIYDFSADYRDIAYFNALPTFANPLAPAGFNEQSFDTHRRMAKIDLTLFPGRHVIPYLSFDRNSGYGHGVTTWVQDANDEFAVPTLQRDSSNNYRGGVRLEFNRYHLTLEEGGTTFKNDDQASASGVNPGDRTTLLSGQTLVLNTLQQAYGIRGTSKYSKLLVTVSPSSWIDLSGQFLYSEPKTNIQYTDGAVGNFALLSSLLFYSGQRDLGTGAANAPHVSGNAGFELRPFRRLRIVESWITDHYHDAAFSLVAEQILFTGTLPGERTGTIPGQTLTSAMNALEVVNNNQEQVDVLLDVTSKLTLRGGFRHVWGDASVRAGLIDPLGPQIGGELSRNVGLAGLTFRPSQRFSFNLDYEGAATDRTYFRTSLYNYQRVRARARYQLNAALSVQANFTLLNNQNPTPGIQNDFQSRDNSVSLYWTPGGGKRISVVAEYDRSSMRSNVDYLGLFFAPGVSSYLDNAHTASSTVDLALPTIAGMAPKISMGGSLMISNGTRSSRYYQPLGRLSLPLQKHVSWNTEWRWYGFGEQLYLFEGFRAHVFMTGLRLTK
;
A
#
# COMPACT_ATOMS: atom_id res chain seq x y z
N MET A 1 -22.02 2.46 -33.12
CA MET A 1 -21.88 3.73 -32.37
C MET A 1 -21.84 3.54 -30.85
N LYS A 2 -22.66 2.70 -30.23
CA LYS A 2 -22.60 2.48 -28.76
C LYS A 2 -21.38 1.67 -28.27
N SER A 3 -20.88 0.71 -29.04
CA SER A 3 -19.75 -0.12 -28.68
C SER A 3 -18.41 0.64 -28.70
N THR A 4 -18.24 1.51 -29.68
CA THR A 4 -17.07 2.39 -29.78
C THR A 4 -16.99 3.36 -28.61
N LEU A 5 -18.15 3.83 -28.10
CA LEU A 5 -18.22 4.70 -26.94
C LEU A 5 -17.75 3.97 -25.66
N VAL A 6 -18.11 2.68 -25.51
CA VAL A 6 -17.70 1.86 -24.35
C VAL A 6 -16.18 1.62 -24.35
N ARG A 7 -15.60 1.35 -25.52
CA ARG A 7 -14.13 1.16 -25.65
C ARG A 7 -13.36 2.45 -25.42
N LEU A 8 -13.88 3.57 -25.91
CA LEU A 8 -13.27 4.88 -25.63
C LEU A 8 -13.40 5.29 -24.16
N THR A 9 -14.52 4.98 -23.54
CA THR A 9 -14.72 5.21 -22.09
C THR A 9 -13.73 4.36 -21.27
N LEU A 10 -13.47 3.10 -21.69
CA LEU A 10 -12.44 2.28 -21.06
C LEU A 10 -11.03 2.83 -21.29
N ALA A 11 -10.71 3.31 -22.50
CA ALA A 11 -9.42 3.93 -22.79
C ALA A 11 -9.22 5.24 -22.00
N LEU A 12 -10.28 6.05 -21.83
CA LEU A 12 -10.23 7.24 -20.98
C LEU A 12 -10.13 6.89 -19.49
N ILE A 13 -10.82 5.85 -19.03
CA ILE A 13 -10.69 5.35 -17.65
C ILE A 13 -9.27 4.88 -17.38
N VAL A 14 -8.58 4.28 -18.35
CA VAL A 14 -7.16 3.90 -18.22
C VAL A 14 -6.25 5.13 -18.20
N VAL A 15 -6.54 6.16 -18.98
CA VAL A 15 -5.78 7.43 -18.97
C VAL A 15 -6.07 8.22 -17.70
N SER A 16 -7.33 8.31 -17.28
CA SER A 16 -7.73 8.93 -16.00
C SER A 16 -7.30 8.11 -14.80
N GLY A 17 -7.26 6.78 -14.91
CA GLY A 17 -6.84 5.88 -13.83
C GLY A 17 -5.37 6.04 -13.42
N CYS A 18 -4.49 6.53 -14.30
CA CYS A 18 -3.12 6.90 -13.95
C CYS A 18 -3.02 8.30 -13.31
N ALA A 19 -4.01 9.17 -13.56
CA ALA A 19 -4.11 10.49 -12.94
C ALA A 19 -4.97 10.50 -11.66
N LEU A 20 -5.87 9.54 -11.51
CA LEU A 20 -6.77 9.34 -10.36
C LEU A 20 -6.13 8.49 -9.24
N ALA A 21 -4.82 8.55 -9.05
CA ALA A 21 -4.29 8.28 -7.74
C ALA A 21 -4.69 9.47 -6.85
N GLN A 22 -5.96 9.56 -6.48
CA GLN A 22 -6.33 10.28 -5.27
C GLN A 22 -5.36 9.84 -4.17
N PRO A 23 -4.85 10.76 -3.37
CA PRO A 23 -4.43 10.37 -2.04
C PRO A 23 -5.68 9.70 -1.44
N PRO A 24 -5.62 8.42 -1.05
CA PRO A 24 -6.80 7.79 -0.52
C PRO A 24 -7.26 8.66 0.66
N GLU A 25 -8.49 9.16 0.62
CA GLU A 25 -9.24 9.17 1.88
C GLU A 25 -8.84 7.86 2.54
N PRO A 26 -8.46 7.85 3.84
CA PRO A 26 -8.05 6.61 4.44
C PRO A 26 -9.22 5.63 4.32
N GLN A 27 -9.32 5.01 3.17
CA GLN A 27 -10.13 3.82 3.00
C GLN A 27 -9.63 2.92 4.11
N ALA A 28 -10.55 2.41 4.87
CA ALA A 28 -10.25 1.35 5.80
C ALA A 28 -9.45 0.32 4.98
N LYS A 29 -8.14 0.31 5.18
CA LYS A 29 -7.26 -0.71 4.60
C LYS A 29 -7.94 -2.04 4.85
N PRO A 30 -8.03 -2.93 3.85
CA PRO A 30 -8.18 -4.33 4.17
C PRO A 30 -7.10 -4.61 5.22
N PRO A 31 -7.40 -5.34 6.29
CA PRO A 31 -6.46 -5.54 7.37
C PRO A 31 -5.18 -6.14 6.77
N GLU A 32 -4.15 -5.30 6.67
CA GLU A 32 -2.80 -5.81 6.50
C GLU A 32 -2.53 -6.72 7.68
N PRO A 33 -1.95 -7.90 7.47
CA PRO A 33 -1.42 -8.66 8.59
C PRO A 33 -0.47 -7.72 9.33
N GLN A 34 -0.80 -7.45 10.59
CA GLN A 34 -0.08 -6.50 11.42
C GLN A 34 1.39 -6.87 11.46
N SER A 35 2.19 -6.21 10.65
CA SER A 35 3.61 -6.07 10.93
C SER A 35 3.76 -5.09 12.08
N LYS A 36 4.65 -5.40 12.98
CA LYS A 36 5.02 -4.70 14.21
C LYS A 36 5.03 -3.19 14.09
N PRO A 37 4.74 -2.48 15.19
CA PRO A 37 4.72 -1.03 15.26
C PRO A 37 6.13 -0.46 15.27
N ASP A 38 6.73 -0.23 14.13
CA ASP A 38 7.95 0.57 14.01
C ASP A 38 8.15 1.12 12.59
N GLU A 39 7.10 1.56 11.92
CA GLU A 39 7.29 2.50 10.83
C GLU A 39 6.20 3.56 10.86
N LYS A 40 6.63 4.77 11.16
CA LYS A 40 5.83 5.96 11.05
C LYS A 40 5.28 6.07 9.62
N PRO A 41 3.99 6.26 9.45
CA PRO A 41 3.49 6.74 8.18
C PRO A 41 4.04 8.16 8.00
N SER A 42 4.70 8.39 6.88
CA SER A 42 4.87 9.72 6.35
C SER A 42 3.51 10.18 5.85
N ALA A 43 2.70 10.62 6.75
CA ALA A 43 1.62 11.52 6.45
C ALA A 43 2.03 12.85 7.06
N ALA A 44 1.61 13.93 6.48
CA ALA A 44 1.50 15.17 7.20
C ALA A 44 0.53 14.96 8.37
N ALA A 45 0.97 14.23 9.36
CA ALA A 45 0.41 14.26 10.67
C ALA A 45 1.06 15.47 11.31
N ALA A 46 0.27 16.41 11.72
CA ALA A 46 0.69 17.33 12.74
C ALA A 46 1.47 16.51 13.77
N LYS A 47 2.74 16.84 13.92
CA LYS A 47 3.53 16.32 15.02
C LYS A 47 2.78 16.70 16.30
N THR A 48 2.13 15.75 16.90
CA THR A 48 1.94 15.80 18.32
C THR A 48 3.33 15.61 18.89
N ASP A 49 4.02 16.70 19.08
CA ASP A 49 5.22 16.72 19.89
C ASP A 49 4.85 16.09 21.23
N THR A 50 5.54 15.03 21.52
CA THR A 50 5.63 14.55 22.89
C THR A 50 5.99 15.75 23.75
N PRO A 51 5.22 16.09 24.78
CA PRO A 51 5.56 17.22 25.62
C PRO A 51 6.97 17.01 26.13
N ALA A 52 7.83 17.97 25.88
CA ALA A 52 9.13 18.06 26.47
C ALA A 52 8.97 17.82 27.99
N ALA A 53 9.76 16.91 28.50
CA ALA A 53 9.81 16.63 29.93
C ALA A 53 9.94 17.95 30.67
N ALA A 54 8.93 18.25 31.47
CA ALA A 54 8.94 19.38 32.38
C ALA A 54 10.20 19.22 33.24
N LYS A 55 11.06 20.21 33.20
CA LYS A 55 12.11 20.36 34.20
C LYS A 55 11.41 20.52 35.55
N THR A 56 11.42 19.49 36.32
CA THR A 56 11.10 19.55 37.74
C THR A 56 12.24 20.31 38.41
N ASP A 57 11.96 21.52 38.85
CA ASP A 57 12.78 22.22 39.81
C ASP A 57 12.83 21.39 41.09
N THR A 58 13.96 20.82 41.36
CA THR A 58 14.25 20.12 42.61
C THR A 58 14.61 21.19 43.64
N PRO A 59 13.94 21.22 44.80
CA PRO A 59 14.38 22.09 45.86
C PRO A 59 15.76 21.67 46.38
N ALA A 60 16.59 22.65 46.63
CA ALA A 60 17.89 22.48 47.20
C ALA A 60 17.84 21.69 48.52
N ALA A 61 18.36 20.49 48.53
CA ALA A 61 18.67 19.73 49.75
C ALA A 61 20.13 19.85 50.11
N ALA A 62 20.33 20.00 51.37
CA ALA A 62 21.59 20.32 52.09
C ALA A 62 22.73 19.34 51.69
N LYS A 63 23.91 19.92 51.62
CA LYS A 63 25.21 19.25 51.56
C LYS A 63 25.40 18.32 52.76
N THR A 64 25.58 17.03 52.46
CA THR A 64 26.29 16.12 53.38
C THR A 64 27.44 15.55 52.59
N ASP A 65 28.65 16.00 52.93
CA ASP A 65 29.90 15.46 52.42
C ASP A 65 30.06 14.00 52.88
N THR A 66 29.94 13.08 51.93
CA THR A 66 30.53 11.75 52.08
C THR A 66 31.22 11.42 50.76
N GLN A 67 32.53 11.65 50.74
CA GLN A 67 33.40 11.17 49.70
C GLN A 67 33.40 9.63 49.66
N ALA A 68 32.59 9.05 48.81
CA ALA A 68 32.79 7.68 48.33
C ALA A 68 33.61 7.75 47.03
N ALA A 69 34.82 7.22 47.10
CA ALA A 69 35.68 7.09 45.93
C ALA A 69 34.90 6.39 44.79
N ALA A 70 34.64 7.14 43.75
CA ALA A 70 34.08 6.58 42.53
C ALA A 70 35.10 5.63 41.92
N SER A 71 34.79 4.33 41.87
CA SER A 71 35.50 3.40 41.02
C SER A 71 35.48 3.96 39.59
N PRO A 72 36.62 4.02 38.88
CA PRO A 72 36.64 4.42 37.51
C PRO A 72 35.73 3.47 36.72
N ALA A 73 34.69 4.01 36.12
CA ALA A 73 33.90 3.26 35.16
C ALA A 73 34.84 2.73 34.09
N PRO A 74 34.77 1.44 33.75
CA PRO A 74 35.59 0.91 32.66
C PRO A 74 35.26 1.72 31.42
N SER A 75 36.26 2.31 30.78
CA SER A 75 36.14 2.91 29.47
C SER A 75 35.74 1.79 28.50
N THR A 76 34.48 1.61 28.23
CA THR A 76 34.01 0.80 27.12
C THR A 76 34.42 1.56 25.86
N GLU A 77 35.61 1.32 25.34
CA GLU A 77 35.95 1.66 23.98
C GLU A 77 34.96 0.89 23.11
N GLU A 78 33.99 1.59 22.51
CA GLU A 78 33.11 0.99 21.54
C GLU A 78 33.95 0.38 20.43
N PRO A 79 33.79 -0.91 20.12
CA PRO A 79 34.58 -1.54 19.07
C PRO A 79 34.38 -0.76 17.76
N TRP A 80 35.46 -0.38 17.11
CA TRP A 80 35.47 0.40 15.86
C TRP A 80 34.70 -0.31 14.71
N ILE A 81 34.47 -1.62 14.82
CA ILE A 81 33.64 -2.42 13.96
C ILE A 81 32.77 -3.36 14.80
N ASN A 82 31.47 -3.35 14.52
CA ASN A 82 30.47 -4.25 15.11
C ASN A 82 29.57 -4.75 14.01
N GLY A 83 29.20 -6.03 14.04
CA GLY A 83 28.30 -6.55 13.03
C GLY A 83 27.99 -8.03 13.13
N SER A 84 27.11 -8.46 12.25
CA SER A 84 26.73 -9.88 12.09
C SER A 84 26.61 -10.25 10.61
N PHE A 85 26.90 -11.49 10.29
CA PHE A 85 26.76 -12.10 8.98
C PHE A 85 26.06 -13.44 9.15
N ASP A 86 24.83 -13.53 8.64
CA ASP A 86 23.95 -14.70 8.74
C ASP A 86 23.80 -15.34 7.36
N PHE A 87 24.29 -16.55 7.19
CA PHE A 87 24.17 -17.30 5.95
C PHE A 87 23.72 -18.73 6.22
N GLY A 88 23.07 -19.35 5.27
CA GLY A 88 22.53 -20.68 5.45
C GLY A 88 21.99 -21.29 4.17
N TYR A 89 21.31 -22.42 4.34
CA TYR A 89 20.62 -23.14 3.28
C TYR A 89 19.17 -23.43 3.68
N ARG A 90 18.27 -23.33 2.73
CA ARG A 90 16.84 -23.61 2.89
C ARG A 90 16.43 -24.77 2.00
N TRP A 91 15.65 -25.70 2.58
CA TRP A 91 14.96 -26.79 1.89
C TRP A 91 13.45 -26.54 1.94
N VAL A 92 12.76 -26.90 0.85
CA VAL A 92 11.31 -26.78 0.73
C VAL A 92 10.73 -28.10 0.27
N ALA A 93 9.92 -28.72 1.11
CA ALA A 93 9.14 -29.92 0.73
C ALA A 93 7.69 -29.50 0.57
N LEU A 94 7.20 -29.53 -0.68
CA LEU A 94 5.89 -29.04 -1.08
C LEU A 94 4.97 -30.18 -1.51
N GLY A 95 3.73 -30.19 -1.01
CA GLY A 95 2.62 -31.03 -1.48
C GLY A 95 1.40 -30.16 -1.81
N GLY A 96 0.65 -30.55 -2.82
CA GLY A 96 -0.50 -29.76 -3.32
C GLY A 96 -0.12 -28.79 -4.41
N SER A 97 -0.81 -27.65 -4.52
CA SER A 97 -0.63 -26.65 -5.59
C SER A 97 0.66 -25.81 -5.43
N PRO A 98 1.64 -25.93 -6.35
CA PRO A 98 2.83 -25.08 -6.33
C PRO A 98 2.50 -23.62 -6.62
N GLN A 99 1.49 -23.36 -7.41
CA GLN A 99 1.08 -22.02 -7.78
C GLN A 99 0.50 -21.27 -6.58
N SER A 100 -0.34 -21.93 -5.80
CA SER A 100 -0.89 -21.35 -4.57
C SER A 100 0.19 -21.14 -3.50
N TYR A 101 1.16 -22.08 -3.40
CA TYR A 101 2.32 -21.88 -2.53
C TYR A 101 3.10 -20.62 -2.92
N ARG A 102 3.39 -20.45 -4.22
CA ARG A 102 4.07 -19.23 -4.71
C ARG A 102 3.24 -17.97 -4.49
N SER A 103 1.92 -18.05 -4.60
CA SER A 103 1.03 -16.90 -4.37
C SER A 103 0.99 -16.45 -2.90
N VAL A 104 1.13 -17.38 -1.95
CA VAL A 104 0.95 -17.11 -0.51
C VAL A 104 2.29 -16.96 0.22
N VAL A 105 3.31 -17.75 -0.14
CA VAL A 105 4.57 -17.89 0.60
C VAL A 105 5.79 -17.50 -0.24
N ASN A 106 5.93 -18.07 -1.42
CA ASN A 106 6.96 -17.81 -2.42
C ASN A 106 8.44 -17.91 -1.92
N LEU A 107 8.69 -18.73 -0.91
CA LEU A 107 10.05 -18.96 -0.40
C LEU A 107 10.76 -20.03 -1.23
N GLY A 108 11.88 -19.65 -1.86
CA GLY A 108 12.67 -20.57 -2.68
C GLY A 108 13.65 -21.44 -1.87
N GLU A 109 14.02 -22.59 -2.42
CA GLU A 109 15.10 -23.46 -1.93
C GLU A 109 16.48 -22.90 -2.29
N GLY A 110 17.53 -23.34 -1.59
CA GLY A 110 18.92 -23.05 -1.91
C GLY A 110 19.69 -22.22 -0.87
N PRO A 111 20.92 -21.79 -1.21
CA PRO A 111 21.75 -20.98 -0.32
C PRO A 111 21.13 -19.58 -0.14
N LYS A 112 21.22 -19.08 1.10
CA LYS A 112 20.62 -17.81 1.53
C LYS A 112 21.62 -16.95 2.26
N LEU A 113 21.67 -15.65 1.89
CA LEU A 113 22.15 -14.61 2.79
C LEU A 113 20.94 -14.13 3.60
N ILE A 114 20.81 -14.64 4.82
CA ILE A 114 19.68 -14.37 5.71
C ILE A 114 19.76 -12.93 6.21
N GLY A 115 20.95 -12.50 6.61
CA GLY A 115 21.20 -11.15 7.07
C GLY A 115 22.68 -10.79 7.07
N LEU A 116 22.95 -9.55 6.76
CA LEU A 116 24.22 -8.88 6.93
C LEU A 116 23.96 -7.55 7.62
N GLU A 117 24.64 -7.29 8.72
CA GLU A 117 24.58 -6.00 9.37
C GLU A 117 25.98 -5.68 9.91
N PHE A 118 26.49 -4.51 9.59
CA PHE A 118 27.72 -4.03 10.21
C PHE A 118 27.72 -2.52 10.37
N THR A 119 28.39 -2.06 11.39
CA THR A 119 28.65 -0.65 11.67
C THR A 119 30.12 -0.45 11.88
N ILE A 120 30.69 0.51 11.19
CA ILE A 120 32.09 0.95 11.32
C ILE A 120 32.07 2.37 11.89
N LEU A 121 32.72 2.54 13.04
CA LEU A 121 33.04 3.84 13.63
C LEU A 121 34.47 4.19 13.26
N ASN A 122 34.65 5.27 12.50
CA ASN A 122 36.00 5.65 12.04
C ASN A 122 36.76 6.42 13.13
N PRO A 123 37.78 5.82 13.76
CA PRO A 123 38.51 6.49 14.85
C PRO A 123 39.22 7.76 14.39
N LYS A 124 39.66 7.78 13.13
CA LYS A 124 40.37 8.90 12.52
C LYS A 124 39.47 10.00 12.01
N LYS A 125 38.16 9.75 11.94
CA LYS A 125 37.12 10.68 11.45
C LYS A 125 37.44 11.31 10.08
N ARG A 126 38.28 10.64 9.26
CA ARG A 126 38.58 11.08 7.90
C ARG A 126 37.54 10.52 6.94
N GLY A 127 36.93 11.37 6.12
CA GLY A 127 35.89 10.99 5.17
C GLY A 127 34.51 10.81 5.84
N PHE A 128 34.36 9.89 6.77
CA PHE A 128 33.13 9.62 7.53
C PHE A 128 33.43 9.40 9.01
N ASP A 129 32.42 9.55 9.85
CA ASP A 129 32.45 9.21 11.28
C ASP A 129 31.81 7.83 11.52
N ARG A 130 30.71 7.55 10.85
CA ARG A 130 29.96 6.29 10.93
C ARG A 130 29.59 5.81 9.54
N LEU A 131 29.74 4.50 9.33
CA LEU A 131 29.18 3.77 8.19
C LEU A 131 28.41 2.58 8.73
N SER A 132 27.17 2.40 8.33
CA SER A 132 26.41 1.18 8.61
C SER A 132 25.81 0.61 7.34
N ALA A 133 25.84 -0.71 7.21
CA ALA A 133 25.23 -1.40 6.09
C ALA A 133 24.41 -2.59 6.58
N ARG A 134 23.28 -2.83 5.92
CA ARG A 134 22.39 -3.96 6.18
C ARG A 134 21.93 -4.56 4.86
N ALA A 135 21.86 -5.89 4.79
CA ALA A 135 21.27 -6.59 3.66
C ALA A 135 20.55 -7.84 4.16
N ASN A 136 19.36 -8.13 3.62
CA ASN A 136 18.53 -9.24 4.06
C ASN A 136 17.84 -9.91 2.89
N GLY A 137 17.57 -11.23 3.03
CA GLY A 137 16.69 -11.98 2.15
C GLY A 137 17.29 -12.36 0.80
N TRP A 138 18.59 -12.25 0.60
CA TRP A 138 19.23 -12.56 -0.68
C TRP A 138 19.40 -14.07 -0.90
N GLY A 139 19.19 -14.51 -2.13
CA GLY A 139 19.26 -15.92 -2.53
C GLY A 139 17.94 -16.46 -3.10
N GLY A 140 17.17 -15.63 -3.83
CA GLY A 140 15.92 -16.00 -4.49
C GLY A 140 14.69 -15.97 -3.58
N ASP A 141 14.73 -15.18 -2.51
CA ASP A 141 13.55 -14.88 -1.71
C ASP A 141 12.72 -13.77 -2.38
N PRO A 142 11.41 -13.69 -2.11
CA PRO A 142 10.54 -12.71 -2.77
C PRO A 142 10.78 -11.27 -2.31
N TYR A 143 11.58 -11.06 -1.25
CA TYR A 143 11.85 -9.75 -0.71
C TYR A 143 13.33 -9.63 -0.31
N ASN A 144 14.08 -8.87 -1.10
CA ASN A 144 15.50 -8.61 -0.89
C ASN A 144 15.72 -7.14 -0.57
N THR A 145 16.56 -6.85 0.42
CA THR A 145 16.88 -5.47 0.79
C THR A 145 18.37 -5.26 0.96
N ALA A 146 18.81 -4.06 0.64
CA ALA A 146 20.14 -3.55 1.02
C ALA A 146 19.99 -2.08 1.45
N HIS A 147 20.70 -1.70 2.49
CA HIS A 147 20.68 -0.35 3.03
C HIS A 147 22.10 0.06 3.44
N LEU A 148 22.50 1.27 3.11
CA LEU A 148 23.78 1.86 3.44
C LEU A 148 23.56 3.26 4.01
N ASP A 149 24.10 3.52 5.21
CA ASP A 149 24.20 4.84 5.80
C ASP A 149 25.66 5.23 5.95
N VAL A 150 25.98 6.43 5.53
CA VAL A 150 27.31 7.02 5.74
C VAL A 150 27.12 8.43 6.27
N SER A 151 27.67 8.71 7.44
CA SER A 151 27.50 10.02 8.04
C SER A 151 28.82 10.62 8.51
N LYS A 152 28.90 11.95 8.40
CA LYS A 152 29.94 12.77 8.99
C LYS A 152 29.28 13.95 9.72
N ARG A 153 29.49 13.97 11.02
CA ARG A 153 28.84 14.94 11.91
C ARG A 153 28.97 16.37 11.39
N ALA A 154 27.84 17.05 11.30
CA ALA A 154 27.68 18.43 10.86
C ALA A 154 28.16 18.74 9.43
N ILE A 155 28.50 17.72 8.61
CA ILE A 155 28.95 17.90 7.23
C ILE A 155 27.98 17.23 6.26
N TYR A 156 27.69 15.94 6.42
CA TYR A 156 26.74 15.25 5.58
C TYR A 156 26.17 13.98 6.24
N ASP A 157 24.93 13.65 5.83
CA ASP A 157 24.30 12.35 5.99
C ASP A 157 23.91 11.83 4.61
N PHE A 158 24.42 10.65 4.26
CA PHE A 158 24.13 9.96 3.03
C PHE A 158 23.44 8.64 3.35
N SER A 159 22.34 8.33 2.68
CA SER A 159 21.71 7.02 2.75
C SER A 159 21.38 6.48 1.36
N ALA A 160 21.48 5.16 1.20
CA ALA A 160 21.07 4.45 0.00
C ALA A 160 20.28 3.20 0.38
N ASP A 161 19.09 3.08 -0.16
CA ASP A 161 18.18 1.95 0.00
C ASP A 161 18.00 1.24 -1.32
N TYR A 162 18.01 -0.08 -1.30
CA TYR A 162 17.63 -0.93 -2.42
C TYR A 162 16.68 -2.02 -1.95
N ARG A 163 15.62 -2.26 -2.75
CA ARG A 163 14.64 -3.33 -2.54
C ARG A 163 14.35 -4.01 -3.86
N ASP A 164 14.32 -5.33 -3.87
CA ASP A 164 13.83 -6.16 -4.96
C ASP A 164 12.70 -7.03 -4.44
N ILE A 165 11.51 -6.87 -4.98
CA ILE A 165 10.29 -7.53 -4.52
C ILE A 165 9.73 -8.35 -5.69
N ALA A 166 9.61 -9.66 -5.51
CA ALA A 166 8.93 -10.54 -6.43
C ALA A 166 7.48 -10.73 -6.00
N TYR A 167 6.55 -10.42 -6.89
CA TYR A 167 5.12 -10.67 -6.73
C TYR A 167 4.72 -11.81 -7.65
N PHE A 168 4.09 -12.80 -7.06
CA PHE A 168 3.49 -13.90 -7.80
C PHE A 168 2.05 -14.08 -7.36
N ASN A 169 1.13 -14.20 -8.31
CA ASN A 169 -0.26 -14.52 -8.05
C ASN A 169 -0.79 -15.41 -9.19
N ALA A 170 -1.12 -16.64 -8.87
CA ALA A 170 -1.79 -17.54 -9.80
C ALA A 170 -3.27 -17.16 -9.88
N LEU A 171 -3.77 -17.06 -11.09
CA LEU A 171 -5.17 -16.83 -11.39
C LEU A 171 -5.71 -18.08 -12.09
N PRO A 172 -6.56 -18.87 -11.44
CA PRO A 172 -7.31 -19.90 -12.15
C PRO A 172 -8.29 -19.17 -13.07
N THR A 173 -7.98 -19.13 -14.37
CA THR A 173 -8.85 -18.51 -15.34
C THR A 173 -9.84 -19.53 -15.87
N PHE A 174 -11.12 -19.28 -15.70
CA PHE A 174 -12.22 -20.00 -16.31
C PHE A 174 -12.58 -19.41 -17.66
N ALA A 175 -11.58 -18.97 -18.44
CA ALA A 175 -11.81 -18.29 -19.71
C ALA A 175 -12.60 -19.14 -20.73
N ASN A 176 -12.64 -20.45 -20.55
CA ASN A 176 -13.52 -21.32 -21.30
C ASN A 176 -14.10 -22.42 -20.40
N PRO A 177 -15.32 -22.27 -19.88
CA PRO A 177 -15.98 -23.30 -19.07
C PRO A 177 -16.29 -24.58 -19.86
N LEU A 178 -16.17 -24.59 -21.18
CA LEU A 178 -16.38 -25.77 -22.03
C LEU A 178 -15.08 -26.54 -22.32
N ALA A 179 -13.91 -26.04 -21.93
CA ALA A 179 -12.67 -26.78 -22.11
C ALA A 179 -12.61 -27.92 -21.08
N PRO A 180 -12.65 -29.19 -21.51
CA PRO A 180 -12.84 -30.33 -20.60
C PRO A 180 -11.66 -30.64 -19.69
N ALA A 181 -10.56 -29.91 -19.78
CA ALA A 181 -9.35 -30.14 -19.00
C ALA A 181 -8.60 -28.83 -18.65
N GLY A 182 -9.18 -27.70 -18.85
CA GLY A 182 -8.30 -26.59 -19.00
C GLY A 182 -8.64 -25.39 -18.14
N PHE A 183 -8.21 -25.41 -16.92
CA PHE A 183 -7.78 -24.16 -16.31
C PHE A 183 -6.51 -23.73 -17.04
N ASN A 184 -6.59 -22.72 -17.90
CA ASN A 184 -5.40 -22.01 -18.30
C ASN A 184 -4.92 -21.29 -17.05
N GLU A 185 -3.95 -21.89 -16.37
CA GLU A 185 -3.27 -21.23 -15.26
C GLU A 185 -2.55 -20.03 -15.82
N GLN A 186 -3.08 -18.86 -15.54
CA GLN A 186 -2.42 -17.60 -15.84
C GLN A 186 -1.91 -17.03 -14.53
N SER A 187 -0.78 -16.36 -14.59
CA SER A 187 -0.19 -15.80 -13.39
C SER A 187 0.34 -14.40 -13.65
N PHE A 188 0.32 -13.59 -12.59
CA PHE A 188 1.17 -12.43 -12.48
C PHE A 188 2.48 -12.86 -11.83
N ASP A 189 3.59 -12.70 -12.53
CA ASP A 189 4.94 -12.97 -12.04
C ASP A 189 5.79 -11.73 -12.34
N THR A 190 5.79 -10.80 -11.41
CA THR A 190 6.39 -9.49 -11.59
C THR A 190 7.44 -9.19 -10.52
N HIS A 191 8.48 -8.51 -10.92
CA HIS A 191 9.52 -7.99 -10.04
C HIS A 191 9.45 -6.47 -9.98
N ARG A 192 9.60 -5.92 -8.78
CA ARG A 192 9.68 -4.49 -8.56
C ARG A 192 10.97 -4.14 -7.84
N ARG A 193 11.81 -3.36 -8.51
CA ARG A 193 13.08 -2.86 -7.98
C ARG A 193 12.96 -1.40 -7.62
N MET A 194 13.31 -1.09 -6.40
CA MET A 194 13.29 0.26 -5.86
C MET A 194 14.71 0.62 -5.39
N ALA A 195 15.20 1.75 -5.83
CA ALA A 195 16.45 2.32 -5.35
C ALA A 195 16.20 3.76 -4.91
N LYS A 196 16.66 4.11 -3.72
CA LYS A 196 16.55 5.45 -3.17
C LYS A 196 17.92 5.91 -2.69
N ILE A 197 18.27 7.14 -3.00
CA ILE A 197 19.50 7.80 -2.56
C ILE A 197 19.11 9.15 -1.96
N ASP A 198 19.54 9.41 -0.73
CA ASP A 198 19.37 10.68 -0.05
C ASP A 198 20.71 11.24 0.37
N LEU A 199 20.91 12.53 0.18
CA LEU A 199 22.06 13.27 0.66
C LEU A 199 21.57 14.53 1.38
N THR A 200 21.90 14.66 2.65
CA THR A 200 21.64 15.85 3.44
C THR A 200 22.97 16.50 3.79
N LEU A 201 23.09 17.78 3.52
CA LEU A 201 24.30 18.56 3.82
C LEU A 201 24.10 19.42 5.07
N PHE A 202 25.16 19.55 5.86
CA PHE A 202 25.20 20.36 7.07
C PHE A 202 24.09 20.06 8.09
N PRO A 203 23.84 18.76 8.41
CA PRO A 203 22.80 18.40 9.37
C PRO A 203 23.05 19.07 10.72
N GLY A 204 21.97 19.60 11.32
CA GLY A 204 22.05 20.35 12.59
C GLY A 204 22.49 21.82 12.46
N ARG A 205 22.62 22.35 11.23
CA ARG A 205 22.79 23.78 10.98
C ARG A 205 21.43 24.43 10.75
N HIS A 206 21.41 25.77 10.67
CA HIS A 206 20.19 26.51 10.38
C HIS A 206 19.74 26.38 8.92
N VAL A 207 20.66 26.11 8.01
CA VAL A 207 20.40 25.92 6.58
C VAL A 207 20.91 24.54 6.21
N ILE A 208 19.98 23.67 5.78
CA ILE A 208 20.22 22.24 5.53
C ILE A 208 19.76 21.92 4.11
N PRO A 209 20.65 22.04 3.10
CA PRO A 209 20.35 21.58 1.75
C PRO A 209 20.26 20.07 1.70
N TYR A 210 19.40 19.54 0.83
CA TYR A 210 19.31 18.11 0.58
C TYR A 210 18.98 17.80 -0.88
N LEU A 211 19.38 16.61 -1.31
CA LEU A 211 19.08 16.03 -2.61
C LEU A 211 18.60 14.61 -2.41
N SER A 212 17.64 14.18 -3.23
CA SER A 212 17.11 12.83 -3.21
C SER A 212 16.81 12.35 -4.62
N PHE A 213 17.06 11.08 -4.84
CA PHE A 213 16.72 10.38 -6.06
C PHE A 213 16.04 9.07 -5.70
N ASP A 214 14.85 8.84 -6.27
CA ASP A 214 14.12 7.59 -6.12
C ASP A 214 13.89 6.99 -7.52
N ARG A 215 14.22 5.72 -7.69
CA ARG A 215 13.90 4.94 -8.88
C ARG A 215 13.03 3.75 -8.49
N ASN A 216 11.92 3.59 -9.19
CA ASN A 216 11.06 2.42 -9.08
C ASN A 216 10.90 1.83 -10.49
N SER A 217 11.17 0.54 -10.65
CA SER A 217 11.02 -0.15 -11.94
C SER A 217 10.36 -1.51 -11.75
N GLY A 218 9.36 -1.79 -12.57
CA GLY A 218 8.66 -3.05 -12.62
C GLY A 218 8.95 -3.77 -13.94
N TYR A 219 8.96 -5.10 -13.89
CA TYR A 219 9.00 -5.94 -15.07
C TYR A 219 8.43 -7.32 -14.75
N GLY A 220 7.86 -7.97 -15.72
CA GLY A 220 7.35 -9.32 -15.54
C GLY A 220 6.25 -9.71 -16.50
N HIS A 221 5.54 -10.75 -16.12
CA HIS A 221 4.45 -11.31 -16.88
C HIS A 221 3.13 -11.08 -16.15
N GLY A 222 2.05 -10.96 -16.90
CA GLY A 222 0.70 -10.84 -16.38
C GLY A 222 -0.30 -11.37 -17.40
N VAL A 223 -1.54 -11.06 -17.17
CA VAL A 223 -2.66 -11.35 -18.06
C VAL A 223 -3.51 -10.11 -18.25
N THR A 224 -4.01 -9.92 -19.45
CA THR A 224 -5.05 -8.92 -19.75
C THR A 224 -6.22 -9.59 -20.43
N THR A 225 -7.35 -8.91 -20.50
CA THR A 225 -8.51 -9.33 -21.28
C THR A 225 -8.58 -8.49 -22.54
N TRP A 226 -8.57 -9.13 -23.71
CA TRP A 226 -8.95 -8.49 -24.94
C TRP A 226 -10.45 -8.71 -25.17
N VAL A 227 -11.19 -7.64 -25.41
CA VAL A 227 -12.65 -7.68 -25.53
C VAL A 227 -13.05 -7.38 -26.95
N GLN A 228 -13.89 -8.21 -27.51
CA GLN A 228 -14.44 -8.09 -28.84
C GLN A 228 -15.86 -7.52 -28.79
N ASP A 229 -16.35 -6.98 -29.89
CA ASP A 229 -17.61 -6.22 -30.00
C ASP A 229 -18.87 -7.01 -29.60
N ALA A 230 -18.84 -8.36 -29.75
CA ALA A 230 -19.92 -9.25 -29.32
C ALA A 230 -19.88 -9.59 -27.81
N ASN A 231 -19.15 -8.82 -27.00
CA ASN A 231 -18.88 -9.05 -25.57
C ASN A 231 -18.17 -10.39 -25.28
N ASP A 232 -17.38 -10.92 -26.23
CA ASP A 232 -16.48 -12.02 -25.93
C ASP A 232 -15.21 -11.49 -25.30
N GLU A 233 -14.74 -12.17 -24.27
CA GLU A 233 -13.53 -11.84 -23.53
C GLU A 233 -12.47 -12.92 -23.76
N PHE A 234 -11.28 -12.48 -24.17
CA PHE A 234 -10.16 -13.37 -24.46
C PHE A 234 -9.04 -13.06 -23.48
N ALA A 235 -8.69 -14.01 -22.64
CA ALA A 235 -7.54 -13.86 -21.74
C ALA A 235 -6.22 -13.97 -22.54
N VAL A 236 -5.35 -12.98 -22.40
CA VAL A 236 -4.12 -12.86 -23.18
C VAL A 236 -2.94 -12.59 -22.27
N PRO A 237 -1.82 -13.34 -22.39
CA PRO A 237 -0.61 -13.07 -21.60
C PRO A 237 0.00 -11.72 -21.97
N THR A 238 0.53 -11.04 -20.97
CA THR A 238 1.19 -9.73 -21.09
C THR A 238 2.62 -9.77 -20.62
N LEU A 239 3.46 -8.95 -21.26
CA LEU A 239 4.75 -8.51 -20.73
C LEU A 239 4.59 -7.10 -20.20
N GLN A 240 4.87 -6.92 -18.91
CA GLN A 240 4.76 -5.64 -18.22
C GLN A 240 6.14 -5.06 -17.98
N ARG A 241 6.31 -3.78 -18.28
CA ARG A 241 7.56 -3.06 -18.03
C ARG A 241 7.30 -1.60 -17.74
N ASP A 242 7.53 -1.20 -16.51
CA ASP A 242 7.37 0.18 -16.08
C ASP A 242 8.62 0.71 -15.37
N SER A 243 8.77 2.02 -15.34
CA SER A 243 9.74 2.70 -14.51
C SER A 243 9.33 4.13 -14.19
N SER A 244 9.62 4.56 -12.98
CA SER A 244 9.53 5.95 -12.58
C SER A 244 10.83 6.40 -11.91
N ASN A 245 11.24 7.64 -12.16
CA ASN A 245 12.35 8.29 -11.48
C ASN A 245 11.83 9.59 -10.87
N ASN A 246 12.12 9.79 -9.60
CA ASN A 246 11.83 11.01 -8.87
C ASN A 246 13.13 11.71 -8.49
N TYR A 247 13.26 12.95 -8.85
CA TYR A 247 14.36 13.82 -8.52
C TYR A 247 13.83 14.94 -7.64
N ARG A 248 14.44 15.17 -6.50
CA ARG A 248 14.06 16.28 -5.63
C ARG A 248 15.27 16.89 -4.98
N GLY A 249 15.21 18.19 -4.81
CA GLY A 249 16.19 18.95 -4.09
C GLY A 249 15.49 20.05 -3.29
N GLY A 250 16.06 20.38 -2.15
CA GLY A 250 15.45 21.39 -1.31
C GLY A 250 16.38 21.93 -0.24
N VAL A 251 15.87 22.87 0.49
CA VAL A 251 16.52 23.51 1.62
C VAL A 251 15.58 23.53 2.80
N ARG A 252 16.05 22.99 3.94
CA ARG A 252 15.38 23.16 5.23
C ARG A 252 16.05 24.29 6.00
N LEU A 253 15.23 25.22 6.47
CA LEU A 253 15.63 26.33 7.32
C LEU A 253 15.13 26.04 8.73
N GLU A 254 16.03 25.80 9.66
CA GLU A 254 15.75 25.34 11.02
C GLU A 254 16.20 26.41 12.01
N PHE A 255 15.24 27.19 12.50
CA PHE A 255 15.44 28.17 13.56
C PHE A 255 14.66 27.73 14.81
N ASN A 256 14.95 28.33 15.95
CA ASN A 256 14.36 27.89 17.22
C ASN A 256 12.81 27.84 17.25
N ARG A 257 12.14 28.71 16.46
CA ARG A 257 10.68 28.84 16.40
C ARG A 257 10.10 28.79 15.01
N TYR A 258 10.95 28.67 14.00
CA TYR A 258 10.56 28.76 12.59
C TYR A 258 11.24 27.63 11.83
N HIS A 259 10.44 26.80 11.21
CA HIS A 259 10.89 25.72 10.35
C HIS A 259 10.26 25.90 8.98
N LEU A 260 11.10 26.04 7.97
CA LEU A 260 10.69 26.19 6.59
C LEU A 260 11.39 25.16 5.73
N THR A 261 10.64 24.48 4.87
CA THR A 261 11.20 23.61 3.83
C THR A 261 10.71 24.08 2.47
N LEU A 262 11.64 24.37 1.59
CA LEU A 262 11.41 24.59 0.18
C LEU A 262 11.95 23.38 -0.57
N GLU A 263 11.11 22.75 -1.39
CA GLU A 263 11.47 21.57 -2.17
C GLU A 263 10.97 21.73 -3.61
N GLU A 264 11.86 21.51 -4.56
CA GLU A 264 11.57 21.38 -5.97
C GLU A 264 11.86 19.97 -6.43
N GLY A 265 11.01 19.44 -7.30
CA GLY A 265 11.21 18.09 -7.79
C GLY A 265 10.61 17.85 -9.16
N GLY A 266 10.93 16.69 -9.69
CA GLY A 266 10.38 16.21 -10.93
C GLY A 266 10.31 14.69 -10.96
N THR A 267 9.28 14.19 -11.62
CA THR A 267 9.07 12.77 -11.86
C THR A 267 9.08 12.49 -13.36
N THR A 268 9.72 11.40 -13.76
CA THR A 268 9.54 10.82 -15.09
C THR A 268 8.93 9.44 -14.96
N PHE A 269 7.96 9.14 -15.79
CA PHE A 269 7.26 7.87 -15.81
C PHE A 269 7.31 7.26 -17.21
N LYS A 270 7.50 5.96 -17.27
CA LYS A 270 7.53 5.17 -18.50
C LYS A 270 6.84 3.84 -18.24
N ASN A 271 5.93 3.45 -19.15
CA ASN A 271 5.35 2.12 -19.19
C ASN A 271 5.39 1.62 -20.63
N ASP A 272 5.83 0.38 -20.84
CA ASP A 272 5.89 -0.32 -22.13
C ASP A 272 5.30 -1.73 -21.94
N ASP A 273 3.98 -1.84 -21.95
CA ASP A 273 3.27 -3.11 -21.82
C ASP A 273 2.96 -3.68 -23.20
N GLN A 274 3.09 -5.00 -23.34
CA GLN A 274 2.80 -5.72 -24.56
C GLN A 274 1.94 -6.93 -24.22
N ALA A 275 0.93 -7.19 -25.06
CA ALA A 275 0.17 -8.42 -25.02
C ALA A 275 0.29 -9.15 -26.36
N SER A 276 0.50 -10.44 -26.33
CA SER A 276 0.58 -11.24 -27.54
C SER A 276 0.00 -12.63 -27.32
N ALA A 277 -0.75 -13.10 -28.28
CA ALA A 277 -1.28 -14.45 -28.31
C ALA A 277 -1.13 -15.06 -29.70
N SER A 278 -0.90 -16.37 -29.75
CA SER A 278 -0.90 -17.16 -30.98
C SER A 278 -1.54 -18.52 -30.71
N GLY A 279 -2.38 -18.98 -31.64
CA GLY A 279 -3.21 -20.18 -31.47
C GLY A 279 -4.65 -19.86 -31.14
N VAL A 280 -5.53 -20.84 -31.30
CA VAL A 280 -6.97 -20.67 -31.13
C VAL A 280 -7.32 -20.45 -29.66
N ASN A 281 -7.84 -19.27 -29.36
CA ASN A 281 -8.41 -18.92 -28.08
C ASN A 281 -9.93 -18.74 -28.24
N PRO A 282 -10.76 -19.61 -27.66
CA PRO A 282 -12.22 -19.55 -27.81
C PRO A 282 -12.90 -18.50 -26.92
N GLY A 283 -12.15 -17.79 -26.09
CA GLY A 283 -12.72 -16.81 -25.16
C GLY A 283 -13.61 -17.41 -24.08
N ASP A 284 -14.51 -16.59 -23.55
CA ASP A 284 -15.44 -16.96 -22.47
C ASP A 284 -16.84 -17.36 -22.95
N ARG A 285 -17.14 -17.17 -24.25
CA ARG A 285 -18.46 -17.50 -24.81
C ARG A 285 -18.68 -19.00 -24.89
N THR A 286 -19.79 -19.46 -24.30
CA THR A 286 -20.18 -20.88 -24.27
C THR A 286 -21.16 -21.26 -25.38
N THR A 287 -21.73 -20.30 -26.10
CA THR A 287 -22.80 -20.50 -27.10
C THR A 287 -22.32 -20.00 -28.46
N LEU A 288 -22.77 -20.71 -29.51
CA LEU A 288 -22.53 -20.26 -30.87
C LEU A 288 -23.33 -18.99 -31.17
N LEU A 289 -22.70 -18.06 -31.88
CA LEU A 289 -23.40 -16.89 -32.43
C LEU A 289 -23.80 -17.17 -33.87
N SER A 290 -25.10 -17.24 -34.15
CA SER A 290 -25.59 -17.62 -35.49
C SER A 290 -24.94 -18.89 -36.09
N GLY A 291 -24.69 -19.89 -35.25
CA GLY A 291 -24.02 -21.14 -35.66
C GLY A 291 -22.48 -21.06 -35.78
N GLN A 292 -21.86 -19.93 -35.45
CA GLN A 292 -20.42 -19.70 -35.53
C GLN A 292 -19.78 -19.67 -34.15
N THR A 293 -18.58 -20.26 -34.03
CA THR A 293 -17.70 -20.08 -32.87
C THR A 293 -16.87 -18.83 -33.09
N LEU A 294 -16.92 -17.88 -32.17
CA LEU A 294 -16.00 -16.74 -32.15
C LEU A 294 -14.67 -17.18 -31.53
N VAL A 295 -13.57 -16.79 -32.13
CA VAL A 295 -12.22 -17.18 -31.68
C VAL A 295 -11.22 -16.06 -31.96
N LEU A 296 -10.25 -15.91 -31.09
CA LEU A 296 -9.04 -15.13 -31.32
C LEU A 296 -7.91 -16.09 -31.71
N ASN A 297 -7.33 -15.92 -32.91
CA ASN A 297 -6.21 -16.74 -33.39
C ASN A 297 -4.86 -16.10 -33.09
N THR A 298 -4.76 -14.79 -33.33
CA THR A 298 -3.53 -14.04 -33.00
C THR A 298 -3.87 -12.66 -32.50
N LEU A 299 -3.09 -12.17 -31.54
CA LEU A 299 -3.12 -10.81 -31.05
C LEU A 299 -1.71 -10.27 -30.90
N GLN A 300 -1.51 -9.03 -31.33
CA GLN A 300 -0.34 -8.22 -30.99
C GLN A 300 -0.81 -6.85 -30.53
N GLN A 301 -0.55 -6.54 -29.29
CA GLN A 301 -0.96 -5.30 -28.67
C GLN A 301 0.22 -4.67 -27.94
N ALA A 302 0.37 -3.35 -28.06
CA ALA A 302 1.42 -2.61 -27.36
C ALA A 302 0.87 -1.28 -26.83
N TYR A 303 1.23 -0.99 -25.58
CA TYR A 303 1.00 0.28 -24.92
C TYR A 303 2.33 0.94 -24.62
N GLY A 304 2.50 2.17 -25.07
CA GLY A 304 3.63 3.02 -24.73
C GLY A 304 3.14 4.25 -23.99
N ILE A 305 3.42 4.37 -22.69
CA ILE A 305 3.05 5.52 -21.88
C ILE A 305 4.31 6.25 -21.43
N ARG A 306 4.31 7.58 -21.59
CA ARG A 306 5.40 8.46 -21.15
C ARG A 306 4.80 9.61 -20.37
N GLY A 307 5.30 9.80 -19.15
CA GLY A 307 4.83 10.86 -18.27
C GLY A 307 5.98 11.64 -17.66
N THR A 308 5.70 12.90 -17.38
CA THR A 308 6.59 13.80 -16.63
C THR A 308 5.75 14.64 -15.69
N SER A 309 6.29 14.96 -14.52
CA SER A 309 5.69 15.91 -13.60
C SER A 309 6.78 16.79 -13.00
N LYS A 310 6.52 18.08 -12.87
CA LYS A 310 7.32 18.99 -12.06
C LYS A 310 6.48 19.41 -10.87
N TYR A 311 7.10 19.62 -9.72
CA TYR A 311 6.39 20.12 -8.56
C TYR A 311 7.25 21.04 -7.70
N SER A 312 6.56 21.97 -7.03
CA SER A 312 7.11 22.87 -6.02
C SER A 312 6.36 22.64 -4.71
N LYS A 313 7.08 22.48 -3.62
CA LYS A 313 6.52 22.21 -2.30
C LYS A 313 7.08 23.15 -1.25
N LEU A 314 6.18 23.69 -0.44
CA LEU A 314 6.50 24.53 0.72
C LEU A 314 5.92 23.86 1.97
N LEU A 315 6.74 23.74 3.02
CA LEU A 315 6.32 23.35 4.37
C LEU A 315 6.72 24.45 5.34
N VAL A 316 5.79 24.84 6.21
CA VAL A 316 6.01 25.89 7.22
C VAL A 316 5.50 25.41 8.56
N THR A 317 6.30 25.56 9.60
CA THR A 317 5.86 25.43 11.00
C THR A 317 6.46 26.57 11.78
N VAL A 318 5.61 27.30 12.50
CA VAL A 318 5.98 28.50 13.25
C VAL A 318 5.37 28.46 14.62
N SER A 319 6.19 28.61 15.66
CA SER A 319 5.77 28.72 17.07
C SER A 319 6.09 30.11 17.59
N PRO A 320 5.30 31.16 17.26
CA PRO A 320 5.63 32.55 17.64
C PRO A 320 5.69 32.73 19.14
N SER A 321 4.87 31.99 19.87
CA SER A 321 4.79 31.99 21.33
C SER A 321 4.46 30.60 21.86
N SER A 322 4.50 30.42 23.19
CA SER A 322 4.21 29.13 23.82
C SER A 322 2.72 28.74 23.78
N TRP A 323 1.84 29.65 23.39
CA TRP A 323 0.39 29.42 23.36
C TRP A 323 -0.17 29.25 21.94
N ILE A 324 0.65 29.42 20.88
CA ILE A 324 0.23 29.25 19.49
C ILE A 324 1.30 28.58 18.65
N ASP A 325 0.90 27.56 17.91
CA ASP A 325 1.65 26.94 16.82
C ASP A 325 0.86 27.09 15.52
N LEU A 326 1.55 27.42 14.44
CA LEU A 326 1.00 27.54 13.10
C LEU A 326 1.72 26.52 12.20
N SER A 327 0.97 25.85 11.33
CA SER A 327 1.52 24.95 10.34
C SER A 327 0.87 25.15 8.99
N GLY A 328 1.62 24.89 7.92
CA GLY A 328 1.10 24.95 6.58
C GLY A 328 1.95 24.15 5.61
N GLN A 329 1.28 23.66 4.58
CA GLN A 329 1.90 23.00 3.43
C GLN A 329 1.21 23.49 2.17
N PHE A 330 2.00 23.71 1.14
CA PHE A 330 1.54 23.99 -0.20
C PHE A 330 2.29 23.10 -1.19
N LEU A 331 1.57 22.54 -2.15
CA LEU A 331 2.11 21.75 -3.26
C LEU A 331 1.45 22.20 -4.56
N TYR A 332 2.26 22.51 -5.54
CA TYR A 332 1.86 22.64 -6.94
C TYR A 332 2.56 21.59 -7.76
N SER A 333 1.86 20.91 -8.65
CA SER A 333 2.44 19.96 -9.59
C SER A 333 1.76 20.03 -10.95
N GLU A 334 2.49 19.67 -12.01
CA GLU A 334 1.98 19.63 -13.38
C GLU A 334 2.34 18.29 -14.04
N PRO A 335 1.57 17.22 -13.79
CA PRO A 335 1.73 15.94 -14.49
C PRO A 335 1.29 16.06 -15.95
N LYS A 336 2.11 15.50 -16.85
CA LYS A 336 1.83 15.38 -18.28
C LYS A 336 2.07 13.95 -18.72
N THR A 337 1.15 13.39 -19.50
CA THR A 337 1.22 12.01 -19.98
C THR A 337 0.91 11.96 -21.46
N ASN A 338 1.66 11.13 -22.19
CA ASN A 338 1.40 10.80 -23.58
C ASN A 338 1.27 9.28 -23.70
N ILE A 339 0.32 8.83 -24.51
CA ILE A 339 0.02 7.42 -24.75
C ILE A 339 0.11 7.14 -26.25
N GLN A 340 0.71 6.00 -26.58
CA GLN A 340 0.64 5.38 -27.89
C GLN A 340 0.10 3.96 -27.71
N TYR A 341 -0.85 3.57 -28.52
CA TYR A 341 -1.50 2.27 -28.50
C TYR A 341 -1.55 1.69 -29.89
N THR A 342 -1.23 0.41 -30.00
CA THR A 342 -1.41 -0.36 -31.22
C THR A 342 -2.03 -1.70 -30.88
N ASP A 343 -2.99 -2.13 -31.68
CA ASP A 343 -3.65 -3.43 -31.59
C ASP A 343 -3.76 -4.06 -32.97
N GLY A 344 -3.54 -5.35 -33.07
CA GLY A 344 -3.75 -6.13 -34.27
C GLY A 344 -4.22 -7.52 -33.89
N ALA A 345 -5.49 -7.83 -34.17
CA ALA A 345 -6.14 -9.09 -33.89
C ALA A 345 -6.58 -9.79 -35.17
N VAL A 346 -6.41 -11.12 -35.23
CA VAL A 346 -6.92 -11.99 -36.29
C VAL A 346 -7.72 -13.13 -35.66
N GLY A 347 -8.87 -13.42 -36.20
CA GLY A 347 -9.76 -14.43 -35.63
C GLY A 347 -11.06 -14.59 -36.43
N ASN A 348 -12.08 -15.04 -35.72
CA ASN A 348 -13.47 -15.00 -36.16
C ASN A 348 -14.24 -14.13 -35.17
N PHE A 349 -14.63 -12.95 -35.57
CA PHE A 349 -15.27 -11.94 -34.76
C PHE A 349 -16.62 -11.54 -35.33
N ALA A 350 -17.47 -10.87 -34.54
CA ALA A 350 -18.76 -10.40 -34.99
C ALA A 350 -19.09 -9.00 -34.48
N LEU A 351 -19.68 -8.19 -35.34
CA LEU A 351 -20.37 -6.96 -34.95
C LEU A 351 -21.77 -7.32 -34.49
N LEU A 352 -22.07 -7.24 -33.20
CA LEU A 352 -23.35 -7.71 -32.64
C LEU A 352 -24.56 -6.91 -33.18
N SER A 353 -24.34 -5.61 -33.43
CA SER A 353 -25.40 -4.72 -33.93
C SER A 353 -25.92 -5.06 -35.33
N SER A 354 -25.12 -5.73 -36.15
CA SER A 354 -25.44 -6.09 -37.53
C SER A 354 -25.34 -7.59 -37.83
N LEU A 355 -24.92 -8.41 -36.85
CA LEU A 355 -24.57 -9.84 -37.02
C LEU A 355 -23.62 -10.07 -38.19
N LEU A 356 -22.72 -9.15 -38.41
CA LEU A 356 -21.71 -9.24 -39.47
C LEU A 356 -20.43 -9.85 -38.90
N PHE A 357 -19.97 -10.95 -39.49
CA PHE A 357 -18.70 -11.59 -39.16
C PHE A 357 -17.53 -10.90 -39.88
N TYR A 358 -16.36 -10.85 -39.20
CA TYR A 358 -15.13 -10.30 -39.78
C TYR A 358 -13.90 -11.03 -39.23
N SER A 359 -12.81 -11.00 -39.97
CA SER A 359 -11.62 -11.84 -39.78
C SER A 359 -10.49 -11.16 -39.02
N GLY A 360 -10.55 -9.86 -38.81
CA GLY A 360 -9.50 -9.16 -38.09
C GLY A 360 -9.86 -7.72 -37.75
N GLN A 361 -9.06 -7.16 -36.86
CA GLN A 361 -9.17 -5.79 -36.39
C GLN A 361 -7.78 -5.20 -36.20
N ARG A 362 -7.65 -3.93 -36.52
CA ARG A 362 -6.42 -3.18 -36.27
C ARG A 362 -6.75 -1.81 -35.71
N ASP A 363 -6.19 -1.50 -34.54
CA ASP A 363 -6.40 -0.22 -33.87
C ASP A 363 -5.08 0.51 -33.70
N LEU A 364 -5.13 1.80 -33.95
CA LEU A 364 -4.03 2.74 -33.69
C LEU A 364 -4.57 3.86 -32.81
N GLY A 365 -3.94 4.07 -31.68
CA GLY A 365 -4.36 5.08 -30.73
C GLY A 365 -3.22 6.00 -30.31
N THR A 366 -3.54 7.27 -30.08
CA THR A 366 -2.66 8.21 -29.42
C THR A 366 -3.47 9.06 -28.45
N GLY A 367 -2.85 9.48 -27.37
CA GLY A 367 -3.49 10.33 -26.38
C GLY A 367 -2.49 11.15 -25.60
N ALA A 368 -2.97 12.23 -25.04
CA ALA A 368 -2.22 13.11 -24.16
C ALA A 368 -3.11 13.60 -23.02
N ALA A 369 -2.54 13.77 -21.85
CA ALA A 369 -3.21 14.38 -20.70
C ALA A 369 -2.28 15.37 -20.00
N ASN A 370 -2.87 16.42 -19.44
CA ASN A 370 -2.20 17.42 -18.61
C ASN A 370 -3.10 17.71 -17.40
N ALA A 371 -2.58 17.46 -16.21
CA ALA A 371 -3.34 17.54 -14.96
C ALA A 371 -2.67 18.47 -13.93
N PRO A 372 -2.66 19.81 -14.14
CA PRO A 372 -2.18 20.74 -13.12
C PRO A 372 -2.96 20.56 -11.82
N HIS A 373 -2.22 20.45 -10.72
CA HIS A 373 -2.72 20.09 -9.40
C HIS A 373 -2.17 21.01 -8.33
N VAL A 374 -3.05 21.56 -7.52
CA VAL A 374 -2.74 22.37 -6.35
C VAL A 374 -3.31 21.70 -5.12
N SER A 375 -2.49 21.46 -4.12
CA SER A 375 -2.97 21.00 -2.82
C SER A 375 -2.30 21.76 -1.69
N GLY A 376 -3.02 21.92 -0.59
CA GLY A 376 -2.49 22.63 0.56
C GLY A 376 -3.22 22.28 1.84
N ASN A 377 -2.54 22.50 2.94
CA ASN A 377 -3.17 22.55 4.24
C ASN A 377 -2.61 23.74 5.05
N ALA A 378 -3.45 24.28 5.91
CA ALA A 378 -3.08 25.25 6.91
C ALA A 378 -3.78 24.90 8.21
N GLY A 379 -3.19 25.24 9.34
CA GLY A 379 -3.81 25.01 10.63
C GLY A 379 -3.06 25.67 11.74
N PHE A 380 -3.73 25.73 12.88
CA PHE A 380 -3.14 26.25 14.11
C PHE A 380 -3.51 25.40 15.33
N GLU A 381 -2.67 25.44 16.32
CA GLU A 381 -2.95 24.97 17.67
C GLU A 381 -2.86 26.14 18.64
N LEU A 382 -3.97 26.45 19.33
CA LEU A 382 -4.03 27.45 20.36
C LEU A 382 -4.08 26.77 21.74
N ARG A 383 -3.29 27.29 22.68
CA ARG A 383 -3.26 26.88 24.10
C ARG A 383 -3.58 28.06 25.00
N PRO A 384 -4.87 28.50 25.05
CA PRO A 384 -5.26 29.70 25.85
C PRO A 384 -4.87 29.55 27.31
N PHE A 385 -4.95 28.32 27.84
CA PHE A 385 -4.46 27.94 29.15
C PHE A 385 -4.00 26.48 29.16
N ARG A 386 -3.24 26.09 30.18
CA ARG A 386 -2.53 24.80 30.26
C ARG A 386 -3.40 23.54 30.03
N ARG A 387 -4.73 23.65 30.20
CA ARG A 387 -5.67 22.53 30.11
C ARG A 387 -6.53 22.54 28.86
N LEU A 388 -6.46 23.58 28.03
CA LEU A 388 -7.28 23.73 26.84
C LEU A 388 -6.40 23.88 25.61
N ARG A 389 -6.65 23.04 24.60
CA ARG A 389 -6.08 23.15 23.29
C ARG A 389 -7.19 23.22 22.27
N ILE A 390 -7.09 24.14 21.35
CA ILE A 390 -7.97 24.29 20.20
C ILE A 390 -7.10 24.08 18.97
N VAL A 391 -7.45 23.09 18.18
CA VAL A 391 -6.72 22.74 16.95
C VAL A 391 -7.67 22.95 15.78
N GLU A 392 -7.26 23.76 14.84
CA GLU A 392 -7.97 23.95 13.58
C GLU A 392 -7.06 23.48 12.46
N SER A 393 -7.66 22.87 11.42
CA SER A 393 -6.98 22.50 10.19
C SER A 393 -7.89 22.63 8.99
N TRP A 394 -7.41 23.31 7.98
CA TRP A 394 -8.00 23.43 6.66
C TRP A 394 -7.15 22.70 5.63
N ILE A 395 -7.79 21.91 4.76
CA ILE A 395 -7.16 21.15 3.69
C ILE A 395 -7.90 21.50 2.40
N THR A 396 -7.16 21.74 1.34
CA THR A 396 -7.68 21.94 -0.01
C THR A 396 -6.93 21.07 -1.01
N ASP A 397 -7.68 20.57 -1.99
CA ASP A 397 -7.15 19.78 -3.09
C ASP A 397 -7.93 20.13 -4.37
N HIS A 398 -7.21 20.56 -5.40
CA HIS A 398 -7.80 21.08 -6.62
C HIS A 398 -6.96 20.64 -7.82
N TYR A 399 -7.60 19.97 -8.78
CA TYR A 399 -6.95 19.63 -10.03
C TYR A 399 -7.87 19.80 -11.23
N HIS A 400 -7.23 20.06 -12.37
CA HIS A 400 -7.81 20.06 -13.69
C HIS A 400 -7.12 19.00 -14.52
N ASP A 401 -7.85 18.07 -15.09
CA ASP A 401 -7.30 17.12 -16.06
C ASP A 401 -7.89 17.39 -17.43
N ALA A 402 -7.03 17.77 -18.35
CA ALA A 402 -7.36 17.95 -19.76
C ALA A 402 -6.75 16.82 -20.56
N ALA A 403 -7.57 15.95 -21.13
CA ALA A 403 -7.15 14.80 -21.91
C ALA A 403 -7.68 14.87 -23.34
N PHE A 404 -6.86 14.34 -24.25
CA PHE A 404 -7.19 14.14 -25.65
C PHE A 404 -6.87 12.69 -26.05
N SER A 405 -7.72 12.09 -26.85
CA SER A 405 -7.44 10.80 -27.47
C SER A 405 -7.91 10.76 -28.93
N LEU A 406 -7.13 10.08 -29.76
CA LEU A 406 -7.44 9.80 -31.16
C LEU A 406 -7.24 8.30 -31.36
N VAL A 407 -8.27 7.60 -31.83
CA VAL A 407 -8.24 6.18 -32.16
C VAL A 407 -8.71 5.99 -33.57
N ALA A 408 -7.94 5.24 -34.36
CA ALA A 408 -8.31 4.77 -35.67
C ALA A 408 -8.48 3.24 -35.62
N GLU A 409 -9.71 2.78 -35.81
CA GLU A 409 -10.09 1.37 -35.85
C GLU A 409 -10.32 0.93 -37.30
N GLN A 410 -9.71 -0.17 -37.67
CA GLN A 410 -9.89 -0.78 -38.98
C GLN A 410 -10.37 -2.23 -38.84
N ILE A 411 -11.53 -2.53 -39.38
CA ILE A 411 -12.07 -3.87 -39.45
C ILE A 411 -11.64 -4.53 -40.77
N LEU A 412 -11.13 -5.76 -40.69
CA LEU A 412 -10.60 -6.50 -41.83
C LEU A 412 -11.56 -7.62 -42.24
N PHE A 413 -11.89 -7.67 -43.53
CA PHE A 413 -12.70 -8.71 -44.13
C PHE A 413 -11.86 -9.49 -45.14
N THR A 414 -11.79 -10.81 -45.01
CA THR A 414 -11.08 -11.70 -45.92
C THR A 414 -12.01 -12.39 -46.92
N GLY A 415 -13.32 -12.41 -46.63
CA GLY A 415 -14.32 -13.14 -47.40
C GLY A 415 -14.28 -14.66 -47.20
N THR A 416 -13.53 -15.14 -46.22
CA THR A 416 -13.31 -16.58 -45.99
C THR A 416 -14.16 -17.15 -44.84
N LEU A 417 -14.74 -16.31 -44.00
CA LEU A 417 -15.56 -16.75 -42.88
C LEU A 417 -17.02 -16.92 -43.30
N PRO A 418 -17.74 -17.94 -42.80
CA PRO A 418 -19.15 -18.08 -43.00
C PRO A 418 -19.91 -16.85 -42.46
N GLY A 419 -20.78 -16.25 -43.25
CA GLY A 419 -21.51 -15.03 -42.87
C GLY A 419 -20.72 -13.73 -43.00
N GLU A 420 -19.44 -13.80 -43.37
CA GLU A 420 -18.65 -12.63 -43.75
C GLU A 420 -19.15 -12.10 -45.12
N ARG A 421 -19.31 -10.79 -45.24
CA ARG A 421 -19.71 -10.20 -46.52
C ARG A 421 -18.60 -10.34 -47.56
N THR A 422 -18.85 -11.12 -48.58
CA THR A 422 -18.06 -11.12 -49.81
C THR A 422 -18.46 -9.92 -50.67
N GLY A 423 -17.71 -8.91 -50.68
CA GLY A 423 -17.96 -7.72 -51.46
C GLY A 423 -17.10 -6.56 -50.97
N THR A 424 -16.70 -5.72 -51.87
CA THR A 424 -15.90 -4.52 -51.68
C THR A 424 -16.48 -3.51 -50.71
N ILE A 425 -16.56 -3.87 -49.45
CA ILE A 425 -16.50 -2.84 -48.41
C ILE A 425 -15.00 -2.72 -48.14
N PRO A 426 -14.34 -1.64 -48.61
CA PRO A 426 -12.98 -1.35 -48.17
C PRO A 426 -13.04 -1.37 -46.65
N GLY A 427 -12.07 -2.04 -46.01
CA GLY A 427 -12.03 -2.06 -44.55
C GLY A 427 -12.30 -0.66 -44.01
N GLN A 428 -13.41 -0.50 -43.35
CA GLN A 428 -13.81 0.83 -42.87
C GLN A 428 -12.84 1.21 -41.79
N THR A 429 -12.08 2.27 -41.99
CA THR A 429 -11.32 2.90 -40.92
C THR A 429 -12.28 3.88 -40.24
N LEU A 430 -12.65 3.57 -39.02
CA LEU A 430 -13.43 4.45 -38.17
C LEU A 430 -12.44 5.27 -37.34
N THR A 431 -12.41 6.58 -37.54
CA THR A 431 -11.59 7.47 -36.73
C THR A 431 -12.47 8.14 -35.70
N SER A 432 -12.06 8.06 -34.45
CA SER A 432 -12.72 8.65 -33.31
C SER A 432 -11.73 9.53 -32.55
N ALA A 433 -12.09 10.78 -32.34
CA ALA A 433 -11.32 11.71 -31.53
C ALA A 433 -12.16 12.22 -30.38
N MET A 434 -11.58 12.26 -29.19
CA MET A 434 -12.29 12.68 -28.00
C MET A 434 -11.44 13.61 -27.16
N ASN A 435 -12.05 14.69 -26.70
CA ASN A 435 -11.53 15.53 -25.64
C ASN A 435 -12.27 15.27 -24.34
N ALA A 436 -11.58 15.31 -23.24
CA ALA A 436 -12.16 15.24 -21.90
C ALA A 436 -11.54 16.35 -21.02
N LEU A 437 -12.38 16.98 -20.24
CA LEU A 437 -11.97 17.92 -19.20
C LEU A 437 -12.61 17.49 -17.89
N GLU A 438 -11.79 17.22 -16.91
CA GLU A 438 -12.21 16.93 -15.54
C GLU A 438 -11.70 18.01 -14.61
N VAL A 439 -12.57 18.48 -13.72
CA VAL A 439 -12.23 19.45 -12.68
C VAL A 439 -12.72 18.89 -11.36
N VAL A 440 -11.84 18.86 -10.36
CA VAL A 440 -12.20 18.41 -9.01
C VAL A 440 -11.70 19.41 -7.99
N ASN A 441 -12.61 19.84 -7.12
CA ASN A 441 -12.34 20.62 -5.93
C ASN A 441 -12.73 19.82 -4.71
N ASN A 442 -11.83 19.66 -3.77
CA ASN A 442 -12.11 19.01 -2.50
C ASN A 442 -11.53 19.82 -1.36
N ASN A 443 -12.37 20.13 -0.36
CA ASN A 443 -11.99 20.93 0.78
C ASN A 443 -12.46 20.26 2.06
N GLN A 444 -11.68 20.47 3.12
CA GLN A 444 -12.02 19.98 4.46
C GLN A 444 -11.59 21.03 5.49
N GLU A 445 -12.47 21.32 6.41
CA GLU A 445 -12.17 22.11 7.60
C GLU A 445 -12.51 21.30 8.83
N GLN A 446 -11.61 21.29 9.80
CA GLN A 446 -11.79 20.58 11.06
C GLN A 446 -11.36 21.43 12.24
N VAL A 447 -12.22 21.49 13.25
CA VAL A 447 -11.93 22.13 14.52
C VAL A 447 -12.08 21.10 15.63
N ASP A 448 -11.05 20.97 16.46
CA ASP A 448 -11.01 20.12 17.64
C ASP A 448 -10.75 20.94 18.90
N VAL A 449 -11.48 20.65 19.94
CA VAL A 449 -11.27 21.19 21.30
C VAL A 449 -10.87 20.05 22.20
N LEU A 450 -9.67 20.14 22.78
CA LEU A 450 -9.15 19.16 23.73
C LEU A 450 -9.08 19.80 25.12
N LEU A 451 -9.76 19.18 26.09
CA LEU A 451 -9.83 19.65 27.48
C LEU A 451 -9.21 18.60 28.41
N ASP A 452 -8.13 18.98 29.08
CA ASP A 452 -7.54 18.19 30.15
C ASP A 452 -8.32 18.43 31.44
N VAL A 453 -9.42 17.68 31.64
CA VAL A 453 -10.29 17.79 32.83
C VAL A 453 -9.49 17.56 34.12
N THR A 454 -8.61 16.55 34.04
CA THR A 454 -7.62 16.24 35.08
C THR A 454 -6.30 15.84 34.40
N SER A 455 -5.23 15.68 35.19
CA SER A 455 -3.98 15.09 34.65
C SER A 455 -4.12 13.65 34.11
N LYS A 456 -5.27 13.01 34.35
CA LYS A 456 -5.58 11.63 34.00
C LYS A 456 -6.66 11.48 32.94
N LEU A 457 -7.40 12.56 32.64
CA LEU A 457 -8.57 12.55 31.78
C LEU A 457 -8.52 13.73 30.82
N THR A 458 -8.43 13.43 29.51
CA THR A 458 -8.58 14.39 28.43
C THR A 458 -9.85 14.04 27.65
N LEU A 459 -10.69 15.03 27.40
CA LEU A 459 -11.84 14.97 26.52
C LEU A 459 -11.53 15.69 25.24
N ARG A 460 -12.04 15.18 24.13
CA ARG A 460 -12.00 15.78 22.81
C ARG A 460 -13.42 15.92 22.28
N GLY A 461 -13.75 17.09 21.75
CA GLY A 461 -14.93 17.34 20.94
C GLY A 461 -14.52 18.08 19.69
N GLY A 462 -15.10 17.75 18.55
CA GLY A 462 -14.72 18.39 17.31
C GLY A 462 -15.80 18.29 16.24
N PHE A 463 -15.60 19.06 15.20
CA PHE A 463 -16.45 19.09 14.02
C PHE A 463 -15.59 19.16 12.78
N ARG A 464 -15.97 18.40 11.74
CA ARG A 464 -15.32 18.40 10.43
C ARG A 464 -16.38 18.62 9.37
N HIS A 465 -16.16 19.59 8.51
CA HIS A 465 -16.92 19.81 7.29
C HIS A 465 -16.06 19.45 6.08
N VAL A 466 -16.60 18.61 5.18
CA VAL A 466 -15.94 18.24 3.91
C VAL A 466 -16.88 18.65 2.79
N TRP A 467 -16.37 19.43 1.84
CA TRP A 467 -17.17 19.92 0.72
C TRP A 467 -16.34 19.99 -0.56
N GLY A 468 -17.01 19.92 -1.68
CA GLY A 468 -16.36 20.03 -2.97
C GLY A 468 -17.31 19.84 -4.13
N ASP A 469 -16.78 20.03 -5.30
CA ASP A 469 -17.47 19.77 -6.57
C ASP A 469 -16.53 19.05 -7.53
N ALA A 470 -17.10 18.19 -8.36
CA ALA A 470 -16.42 17.54 -9.45
C ALA A 470 -17.24 17.66 -10.72
N SER A 471 -16.60 17.88 -11.85
CA SER A 471 -17.27 17.91 -13.12
C SER A 471 -16.45 17.28 -14.22
N VAL A 472 -17.11 16.59 -15.14
CA VAL A 472 -16.52 16.00 -16.34
C VAL A 472 -17.27 16.48 -17.55
N ARG A 473 -16.52 16.88 -18.58
CA ARG A 473 -17.02 17.09 -19.95
C ARG A 473 -16.23 16.21 -20.88
N ALA A 474 -16.92 15.40 -21.65
CA ALA A 474 -16.27 14.56 -22.65
C ALA A 474 -17.10 14.58 -23.94
N GLY A 475 -16.44 14.59 -25.08
CA GLY A 475 -17.12 14.59 -26.36
C GLY A 475 -16.17 14.50 -27.54
N LEU A 476 -16.77 14.36 -28.72
CA LEU A 476 -16.07 14.50 -30.00
C LEU A 476 -15.50 15.92 -30.10
N ILE A 477 -14.46 16.09 -30.89
CA ILE A 477 -13.77 17.36 -31.09
C ILE A 477 -14.77 18.45 -31.46
N ASP A 478 -15.11 19.30 -30.55
CA ASP A 478 -15.95 20.48 -30.61
C ASP A 478 -17.41 20.30 -31.18
N PRO A 479 -18.48 20.55 -30.38
CA PRO A 479 -18.37 21.00 -28.98
C PRO A 479 -18.16 19.84 -28.00
N LEU A 480 -17.47 20.12 -26.88
CA LEU A 480 -17.48 19.21 -25.73
C LEU A 480 -18.91 18.87 -25.34
N GLY A 481 -19.16 17.63 -24.99
CA GLY A 481 -20.47 17.15 -24.52
C GLY A 481 -21.00 17.92 -23.30
N PRO A 482 -22.21 17.60 -22.85
CA PRO A 482 -22.77 18.24 -21.67
C PRO A 482 -21.88 17.97 -20.45
N GLN A 483 -21.84 18.96 -19.57
CA GLN A 483 -21.15 18.81 -18.29
C GLN A 483 -21.95 17.85 -17.38
N ILE A 484 -21.28 16.84 -16.90
CA ILE A 484 -21.77 15.95 -15.84
C ILE A 484 -20.99 16.30 -14.59
N GLY A 485 -21.68 16.57 -13.50
CA GLY A 485 -21.04 16.98 -12.25
C GLY A 485 -21.64 16.30 -11.04
N GLY A 486 -20.89 16.32 -9.97
CA GLY A 486 -21.29 15.88 -8.64
C GLY A 486 -20.80 16.84 -7.59
N GLU A 487 -21.49 16.88 -6.48
CA GLU A 487 -21.12 17.67 -5.31
C GLU A 487 -20.89 16.75 -4.12
N LEU A 488 -19.99 17.16 -3.24
CA LEU A 488 -19.72 16.54 -1.95
C LEU A 488 -20.07 17.52 -0.84
N SER A 489 -20.89 17.09 0.10
CA SER A 489 -21.15 17.84 1.32
C SER A 489 -21.37 16.87 2.48
N ARG A 490 -20.48 16.90 3.44
CA ARG A 490 -20.49 15.97 4.58
C ARG A 490 -20.10 16.68 5.87
N ASN A 491 -20.93 16.51 6.89
CA ASN A 491 -20.71 17.01 8.24
C ASN A 491 -20.36 15.84 9.16
N VAL A 492 -19.30 15.98 9.95
CA VAL A 492 -18.80 14.93 10.84
C VAL A 492 -18.65 15.48 12.25
N GLY A 493 -19.38 14.91 13.18
CA GLY A 493 -19.17 15.12 14.61
C GLY A 493 -18.06 14.21 15.13
N LEU A 494 -17.16 14.76 15.93
CA LEU A 494 -16.01 14.08 16.51
C LEU A 494 -16.11 14.12 18.04
N ALA A 495 -15.88 12.98 18.69
CA ALA A 495 -15.77 12.90 20.13
C ALA A 495 -14.65 11.96 20.53
N GLY A 496 -13.92 12.28 21.57
CA GLY A 496 -12.81 11.46 22.03
C GLY A 496 -12.60 11.52 23.52
N LEU A 497 -12.03 10.46 24.05
CA LEU A 497 -11.69 10.31 25.47
C LEU A 497 -10.30 9.67 25.58
N THR A 498 -9.42 10.28 26.34
CA THR A 498 -8.16 9.66 26.79
C THR A 498 -8.17 9.61 28.32
N PHE A 499 -8.09 8.38 28.85
CA PHE A 499 -8.11 8.14 30.30
C PHE A 499 -6.88 7.35 30.73
N ARG A 500 -6.07 7.94 31.61
CA ARG A 500 -4.82 7.38 32.15
C ARG A 500 -4.79 7.52 33.67
N PRO A 501 -5.61 6.73 34.43
CA PRO A 501 -5.70 6.84 35.88
C PRO A 501 -4.41 6.49 36.60
N SER A 502 -3.56 5.67 35.96
CA SER A 502 -2.25 5.27 36.48
C SER A 502 -1.27 5.03 35.30
N GLN A 503 0.02 4.89 35.60
CA GLN A 503 1.01 4.50 34.60
C GLN A 503 0.78 3.08 34.01
N ARG A 504 -0.02 2.25 34.71
CA ARG A 504 -0.30 0.87 34.33
C ARG A 504 -1.51 0.72 33.42
N PHE A 505 -2.39 1.72 33.36
CA PHE A 505 -3.61 1.65 32.57
C PHE A 505 -3.78 2.88 31.69
N SER A 506 -4.05 2.65 30.41
CA SER A 506 -4.46 3.70 29.48
C SER A 506 -5.63 3.21 28.64
N PHE A 507 -6.59 4.09 28.42
CA PHE A 507 -7.74 3.86 27.57
C PHE A 507 -7.95 5.08 26.67
N ASN A 508 -8.11 4.84 25.37
CA ASN A 508 -8.46 5.86 24.38
C ASN A 508 -9.72 5.40 23.66
N LEU A 509 -10.63 6.33 23.46
CA LEU A 509 -11.85 6.14 22.67
C LEU A 509 -11.99 7.32 21.72
N ASP A 510 -12.21 7.04 20.45
CA ASP A 510 -12.53 8.01 19.41
C ASP A 510 -13.83 7.59 18.72
N TYR A 511 -14.72 8.53 18.51
CA TYR A 511 -15.98 8.39 17.80
C TYR A 511 -16.07 9.44 16.70
N GLU A 512 -16.51 9.01 15.53
CA GLU A 512 -16.88 9.86 14.40
C GLU A 512 -18.29 9.47 13.95
N GLY A 513 -19.18 10.47 13.80
CA GLY A 513 -20.52 10.29 13.24
C GLY A 513 -20.72 11.29 12.11
N ALA A 514 -21.07 10.81 10.92
CA ALA A 514 -21.23 11.64 9.73
C ALA A 514 -22.68 11.65 9.24
N ALA A 515 -23.11 12.83 8.82
CA ALA A 515 -24.28 13.06 8.00
C ALA A 515 -23.83 13.69 6.67
N THR A 516 -24.20 13.05 5.56
CA THR A 516 -23.79 13.45 4.21
C THR A 516 -25.01 13.76 3.39
N ASP A 517 -25.04 14.94 2.76
CA ASP A 517 -26.12 15.31 1.84
C ASP A 517 -25.85 14.80 0.43
N ARG A 518 -24.57 14.88 0.00
CA ARG A 518 -24.15 14.53 -1.37
C ARG A 518 -22.78 13.88 -1.35
N THR A 519 -22.54 12.98 -2.30
CA THR A 519 -21.27 12.29 -2.50
C THR A 519 -21.00 12.03 -3.98
N TYR A 520 -19.72 11.96 -4.39
CA TYR A 520 -19.34 11.68 -5.77
C TYR A 520 -19.62 10.23 -6.18
N PHE A 521 -19.39 9.27 -5.27
CA PHE A 521 -19.50 7.85 -5.57
C PHE A 521 -20.42 7.15 -4.59
N ARG A 522 -21.22 6.21 -5.10
CA ARG A 522 -22.15 5.40 -4.28
C ARG A 522 -21.46 4.61 -3.17
N THR A 523 -20.20 4.19 -3.37
CA THR A 523 -19.41 3.43 -2.41
C THR A 523 -18.61 4.29 -1.44
N SER A 524 -18.68 5.62 -1.56
CA SER A 524 -18.03 6.55 -0.62
C SER A 524 -18.62 6.44 0.77
N LEU A 525 -17.88 6.93 1.76
CA LEU A 525 -18.42 7.16 3.10
C LEU A 525 -19.57 8.17 2.99
N TYR A 526 -20.76 7.76 3.41
CA TYR A 526 -21.98 8.58 3.37
C TYR A 526 -22.45 8.85 4.82
N ASN A 527 -23.52 8.20 5.26
CA ASN A 527 -23.92 8.24 6.65
C ASN A 527 -23.14 7.18 7.43
N TYR A 528 -22.04 7.55 8.04
CA TYR A 528 -21.20 6.59 8.72
C TYR A 528 -21.01 6.87 10.21
N GLN A 529 -20.78 5.79 10.91
CA GLN A 529 -20.33 5.82 12.30
C GLN A 529 -19.04 5.02 12.41
N ARG A 530 -18.04 5.63 13.02
CA ARG A 530 -16.74 5.00 13.29
C ARG A 530 -16.42 5.10 14.76
N VAL A 531 -16.10 3.96 15.36
CA VAL A 531 -15.63 3.87 16.76
C VAL A 531 -14.25 3.24 16.75
N ARG A 532 -13.32 3.83 17.47
CA ARG A 532 -12.00 3.25 17.74
C ARG A 532 -11.77 3.30 19.24
N ALA A 533 -11.52 2.13 19.84
CA ALA A 533 -11.16 2.04 21.25
C ALA A 533 -9.86 1.27 21.41
N ARG A 534 -8.98 1.74 22.26
CA ARG A 534 -7.74 1.07 22.62
C ARG A 534 -7.56 1.11 24.13
N ALA A 535 -7.32 -0.07 24.70
CA ALA A 535 -6.99 -0.23 26.11
C ALA A 535 -5.64 -0.92 26.25
N ARG A 536 -4.80 -0.43 27.14
CA ARG A 536 -3.57 -1.10 27.55
C ARG A 536 -3.56 -1.19 29.07
N TYR A 537 -3.29 -2.37 29.57
CA TYR A 537 -3.19 -2.63 30.99
C TYR A 537 -1.94 -3.43 31.32
N GLN A 538 -1.10 -2.88 32.14
CA GLN A 538 0.09 -3.55 32.68
C GLN A 538 -0.26 -4.08 34.06
N LEU A 539 -0.60 -5.37 34.13
CA LEU A 539 -0.98 -6.02 35.39
C LEU A 539 0.15 -5.98 36.41
N ASN A 540 1.36 -6.27 35.94
CA ASN A 540 2.59 -6.19 36.75
C ASN A 540 3.79 -5.93 35.81
N ALA A 541 5.01 -5.92 36.36
CA ALA A 541 6.21 -5.69 35.58
C ALA A 541 6.45 -6.72 34.46
N ALA A 542 5.88 -7.92 34.60
CA ALA A 542 6.07 -9.01 33.66
C ALA A 542 4.90 -9.23 32.69
N LEU A 543 3.72 -8.68 32.97
CA LEU A 543 2.51 -9.00 32.21
C LEU A 543 1.78 -7.76 31.78
N SER A 544 1.60 -7.58 30.48
CA SER A 544 0.75 -6.53 29.88
C SER A 544 -0.24 -7.12 28.88
N VAL A 545 -1.42 -6.51 28.84
CA VAL A 545 -2.49 -6.82 27.89
C VAL A 545 -2.86 -5.56 27.15
N GLN A 546 -3.05 -5.68 25.84
CA GLN A 546 -3.57 -4.61 25.00
C GLN A 546 -4.81 -5.13 24.27
N ALA A 547 -5.85 -4.30 24.20
CA ALA A 547 -7.06 -4.59 23.43
C ALA A 547 -7.35 -3.42 22.48
N ASN A 548 -7.72 -3.72 21.25
CA ASN A 548 -8.15 -2.75 20.25
C ASN A 548 -9.53 -3.17 19.73
N PHE A 549 -10.37 -2.18 19.49
CA PHE A 549 -11.68 -2.33 18.90
C PHE A 549 -11.86 -1.25 17.85
N THR A 550 -12.27 -1.65 16.63
CA THR A 550 -12.62 -0.74 15.55
C THR A 550 -13.97 -1.17 14.96
N LEU A 551 -14.86 -0.21 14.80
CA LEU A 551 -16.16 -0.38 14.14
C LEU A 551 -16.28 0.70 13.07
N LEU A 552 -16.72 0.32 11.88
CA LEU A 552 -17.18 1.22 10.83
C LEU A 552 -18.50 0.70 10.28
N ASN A 553 -19.54 1.48 10.40
CA ASN A 553 -20.82 1.28 9.70
C ASN A 553 -20.99 2.43 8.71
N ASN A 554 -21.25 2.15 7.46
CA ASN A 554 -21.52 3.13 6.42
C ASN A 554 -22.75 2.74 5.62
N GLN A 555 -23.68 3.66 5.44
CA GLN A 555 -24.90 3.43 4.70
C GLN A 555 -25.16 4.57 3.72
N ASN A 556 -25.30 4.22 2.45
CA ASN A 556 -25.85 5.09 1.43
C ASN A 556 -27.24 4.56 1.05
N PRO A 557 -28.33 5.20 1.49
CA PRO A 557 -29.69 4.70 1.29
C PRO A 557 -30.29 5.09 -0.06
N THR A 558 -29.56 5.76 -0.94
CA THR A 558 -30.08 6.26 -2.21
C THR A 558 -30.59 5.11 -3.08
N PRO A 559 -31.87 5.11 -3.49
CA PRO A 559 -32.44 4.04 -4.29
C PRO A 559 -31.68 3.78 -5.60
N GLY A 560 -31.48 2.50 -5.93
CA GLY A 560 -30.76 2.05 -7.13
C GLY A 560 -29.23 2.13 -7.05
N ILE A 561 -28.71 2.73 -5.98
CA ILE A 561 -27.27 2.82 -5.70
C ILE A 561 -26.98 2.58 -4.21
N GLN A 562 -27.82 1.80 -3.55
CA GLN A 562 -27.64 1.49 -2.14
C GLN A 562 -26.28 0.84 -1.89
N ASN A 563 -25.64 1.29 -0.83
CA ASN A 563 -24.40 0.71 -0.33
C ASN A 563 -24.48 0.59 1.19
N ASP A 564 -24.43 -0.64 1.69
CA ASP A 564 -24.35 -0.95 3.12
C ASP A 564 -23.03 -1.66 3.40
N PHE A 565 -22.17 -1.01 4.17
CA PHE A 565 -20.86 -1.53 4.53
C PHE A 565 -20.69 -1.53 6.05
N GLN A 566 -20.31 -2.67 6.59
CA GLN A 566 -19.98 -2.83 7.99
C GLN A 566 -18.65 -3.56 8.16
N SER A 567 -17.74 -3.00 8.96
CA SER A 567 -16.48 -3.64 9.38
C SER A 567 -16.36 -3.57 10.90
N ARG A 568 -15.91 -4.67 11.50
CA ARG A 568 -15.61 -4.78 12.93
C ARG A 568 -14.30 -5.55 13.10
N ASP A 569 -13.33 -4.90 13.74
CA ASP A 569 -12.03 -5.49 14.02
C ASP A 569 -11.77 -5.43 15.52
N ASN A 570 -11.49 -6.58 16.13
CA ASN A 570 -11.23 -6.72 17.53
C ASN A 570 -9.94 -7.49 17.73
N SER A 571 -8.96 -6.92 18.42
CA SER A 571 -7.73 -7.62 18.76
C SER A 571 -7.42 -7.56 20.24
N VAL A 572 -6.82 -8.66 20.72
CA VAL A 572 -6.28 -8.75 22.09
C VAL A 572 -4.88 -9.32 22.00
N SER A 573 -3.91 -8.58 22.52
CA SER A 573 -2.50 -9.01 22.58
C SER A 573 -2.05 -9.14 24.04
N LEU A 574 -1.32 -10.21 24.33
CA LEU A 574 -0.76 -10.52 25.63
C LEU A 574 0.76 -10.61 25.52
N TYR A 575 1.44 -9.89 26.41
CA TYR A 575 2.90 -9.89 26.52
C TYR A 575 3.28 -10.33 27.92
N TRP A 576 3.95 -11.47 28.06
CA TRP A 576 4.38 -12.01 29.33
C TRP A 576 5.89 -12.27 29.33
N THR A 577 6.62 -11.51 30.14
CA THR A 577 8.08 -11.51 30.21
C THR A 577 8.56 -11.58 31.66
N PRO A 578 8.36 -12.71 32.36
CA PRO A 578 8.77 -12.84 33.75
C PRO A 578 10.29 -12.69 33.89
N GLY A 579 10.71 -12.00 34.94
CA GLY A 579 12.13 -11.71 35.16
C GLY A 579 12.77 -10.86 34.06
N GLY A 580 11.99 -10.02 33.37
CA GLY A 580 12.43 -9.17 32.25
C GLY A 580 12.71 -9.96 30.98
N GLY A 581 12.10 -11.13 30.78
CA GLY A 581 12.25 -11.94 29.58
C GLY A 581 13.58 -12.70 29.47
N LYS A 582 14.39 -12.76 30.53
CA LYS A 582 15.71 -13.41 30.52
C LYS A 582 15.64 -14.93 30.23
N ARG A 583 14.60 -15.60 30.74
CA ARG A 583 14.42 -17.05 30.58
C ARG A 583 13.24 -17.42 29.68
N ILE A 584 12.16 -16.68 29.79
CA ILE A 584 10.93 -16.94 29.05
C ILE A 584 10.32 -15.62 28.63
N SER A 585 9.84 -15.58 27.38
CA SER A 585 9.03 -14.52 26.82
C SER A 585 7.87 -15.14 26.05
N VAL A 586 6.66 -14.69 26.29
CA VAL A 586 5.45 -15.14 25.59
C VAL A 586 4.75 -13.92 25.00
N VAL A 587 4.48 -14.00 23.71
CA VAL A 587 3.62 -13.07 22.99
C VAL A 587 2.46 -13.89 22.42
N ALA A 588 1.24 -13.49 22.69
CA ALA A 588 0.06 -14.12 22.09
C ALA A 588 -0.89 -13.01 21.61
N GLU A 589 -1.48 -13.23 20.47
CA GLU A 589 -2.42 -12.31 19.87
C GLU A 589 -3.61 -13.06 19.28
N TYR A 590 -4.78 -12.54 19.50
CA TYR A 590 -6.00 -12.96 18.87
C TYR A 590 -6.68 -11.77 18.22
N ASP A 591 -7.07 -11.94 16.97
CA ASP A 591 -7.81 -10.97 16.19
C ASP A 591 -9.07 -11.60 15.60
N ARG A 592 -10.14 -10.84 15.60
CA ARG A 592 -11.38 -11.17 14.90
C ARG A 592 -11.76 -9.99 14.03
N SER A 593 -11.72 -10.21 12.71
CA SER A 593 -12.20 -9.27 11.72
C SER A 593 -13.49 -9.78 11.08
N SER A 594 -14.50 -8.94 10.99
CA SER A 594 -15.72 -9.24 10.26
C SER A 594 -16.09 -8.08 9.34
N MET A 595 -16.41 -8.42 8.10
CA MET A 595 -16.80 -7.46 7.08
C MET A 595 -18.05 -7.94 6.37
N ARG A 596 -18.98 -7.01 6.15
CA ARG A 596 -20.17 -7.20 5.32
C ARG A 596 -20.30 -6.01 4.39
N SER A 597 -20.53 -6.29 3.12
CA SER A 597 -20.79 -5.27 2.11
C SER A 597 -21.93 -5.71 1.21
N ASN A 598 -22.92 -4.85 1.03
CA ASN A 598 -23.99 -5.02 0.03
C ASN A 598 -24.00 -3.78 -0.84
N VAL A 599 -23.88 -3.96 -2.14
CA VAL A 599 -23.82 -2.87 -3.12
C VAL A 599 -24.78 -3.17 -4.26
N ASP A 600 -25.70 -2.24 -4.53
CA ASP A 600 -26.56 -2.30 -5.70
C ASP A 600 -25.73 -2.02 -6.96
N TYR A 601 -25.96 -2.78 -8.00
CA TYR A 601 -25.35 -2.56 -9.31
C TYR A 601 -26.38 -2.77 -10.44
N LEU A 602 -26.09 -2.18 -11.57
CA LEU A 602 -26.83 -2.43 -12.79
C LEU A 602 -26.04 -3.43 -13.65
N GLY A 603 -26.63 -4.59 -13.86
CA GLY A 603 -26.09 -5.62 -14.75
C GLY A 603 -26.32 -5.31 -16.23
N LEU A 604 -26.08 -6.29 -17.08
CA LEU A 604 -26.37 -6.19 -18.50
C LEU A 604 -27.85 -5.84 -18.70
N PHE A 605 -28.11 -4.98 -19.69
CA PHE A 605 -29.48 -4.45 -20.00
C PHE A 605 -30.11 -3.66 -18.84
N PHE A 606 -29.31 -3.06 -17.96
CA PHE A 606 -29.78 -2.29 -16.80
C PHE A 606 -30.59 -3.09 -15.79
N ALA A 607 -30.48 -4.41 -15.79
CA ALA A 607 -31.13 -5.25 -14.78
C ALA A 607 -30.51 -4.94 -13.39
N PRO A 608 -31.36 -4.60 -12.39
CA PRO A 608 -30.85 -4.33 -11.04
C PRO A 608 -30.33 -5.63 -10.40
N GLY A 609 -29.20 -5.56 -9.74
CA GLY A 609 -28.62 -6.64 -8.97
C GLY A 609 -28.01 -6.13 -7.67
N VAL A 610 -27.74 -7.03 -6.74
CA VAL A 610 -27.06 -6.73 -5.48
C VAL A 610 -25.83 -7.62 -5.37
N SER A 611 -24.65 -7.01 -5.22
CA SER A 611 -23.43 -7.72 -4.87
C SER A 611 -23.31 -7.79 -3.36
N SER A 612 -23.24 -9.01 -2.82
CA SER A 612 -23.10 -9.23 -1.38
C SER A 612 -21.76 -9.92 -1.09
N TYR A 613 -21.03 -9.36 -0.16
CA TYR A 613 -19.80 -9.94 0.35
C TYR A 613 -19.86 -10.05 1.87
N LEU A 614 -19.49 -11.20 2.39
CA LEU A 614 -19.39 -11.47 3.82
C LEU A 614 -18.07 -12.16 4.12
N ASP A 615 -17.32 -11.67 5.09
CA ASP A 615 -16.17 -12.35 5.68
C ASP A 615 -16.21 -12.24 7.20
N ASN A 616 -15.80 -13.33 7.87
CA ASN A 616 -15.62 -13.37 9.32
C ASN A 616 -14.38 -14.22 9.60
N ALA A 617 -13.26 -13.52 9.80
CA ALA A 617 -11.95 -14.11 9.98
C ALA A 617 -11.55 -14.10 11.45
N HIS A 618 -10.99 -15.21 11.90
CA HIS A 618 -10.36 -15.39 13.20
C HIS A 618 -8.88 -15.66 12.98
N THR A 619 -8.02 -14.84 13.55
CA THR A 619 -6.57 -15.02 13.50
C THR A 619 -6.05 -15.18 14.93
N ALA A 620 -5.27 -16.21 15.17
CA ALA A 620 -4.57 -16.40 16.44
C ALA A 620 -3.08 -16.62 16.15
N SER A 621 -2.22 -15.94 16.89
CA SER A 621 -0.78 -16.14 16.81
C SER A 621 -0.17 -16.22 18.21
N SER A 622 0.88 -17.02 18.35
CA SER A 622 1.65 -17.03 19.59
C SER A 622 3.13 -17.34 19.31
N THR A 623 3.99 -16.80 20.15
CA THR A 623 5.42 -17.12 20.17
C THR A 623 5.87 -17.24 21.61
N VAL A 624 6.60 -18.30 21.90
CA VAL A 624 7.23 -18.58 23.19
C VAL A 624 8.73 -18.67 22.96
N ASP A 625 9.50 -17.76 23.53
CA ASP A 625 10.95 -17.79 23.54
C ASP A 625 11.44 -18.31 24.87
N LEU A 626 12.31 -19.33 24.83
CA LEU A 626 12.90 -19.99 25.99
C LEU A 626 14.43 -19.90 25.89
N ALA A 627 15.06 -19.30 26.89
CA ALA A 627 16.49 -19.42 27.08
C ALA A 627 16.78 -20.59 28.04
N LEU A 628 17.38 -21.64 27.52
CA LEU A 628 17.71 -22.84 28.28
C LEU A 628 18.93 -22.58 29.18
N PRO A 629 19.08 -23.39 30.26
CA PRO A 629 20.30 -23.41 31.06
C PRO A 629 21.52 -23.67 30.18
N THR A 630 22.66 -23.17 30.60
CA THR A 630 23.94 -23.43 29.93
C THR A 630 24.29 -24.90 29.97
N ILE A 631 24.43 -25.53 28.80
CA ILE A 631 24.83 -26.93 28.61
C ILE A 631 26.16 -26.94 27.86
N ALA A 632 27.20 -27.55 28.43
CA ALA A 632 28.53 -27.57 27.84
C ALA A 632 29.09 -26.18 27.44
N GLY A 633 28.83 -25.16 28.24
CA GLY A 633 29.24 -23.78 27.95
C GLY A 633 28.40 -23.00 26.96
N MET A 634 27.41 -23.62 26.35
CA MET A 634 26.45 -23.03 25.41
C MET A 634 25.13 -22.66 26.11
N ALA A 635 24.57 -21.51 25.80
CA ALA A 635 23.25 -21.06 26.27
C ALA A 635 22.21 -21.12 25.13
N PRO A 636 21.59 -22.28 24.87
CA PRO A 636 20.65 -22.45 23.77
C PRO A 636 19.40 -21.59 23.96
N LYS A 637 18.82 -21.11 22.83
CA LYS A 637 17.54 -20.45 22.80
C LYS A 637 16.60 -21.21 21.86
N ILE A 638 15.39 -21.47 22.33
CA ILE A 638 14.33 -22.09 21.55
C ILE A 638 13.19 -21.10 21.42
N SER A 639 12.69 -20.91 20.21
CA SER A 639 11.45 -20.19 19.94
C SER A 639 10.45 -21.16 19.32
N MET A 640 9.27 -21.25 19.88
CA MET A 640 8.16 -22.07 19.36
C MET A 640 6.91 -21.21 19.26
N GLY A 641 6.14 -21.45 18.22
CA GLY A 641 4.91 -20.71 18.04
C GLY A 641 4.25 -20.97 16.69
N GLY A 642 3.46 -20.02 16.25
CA GLY A 642 2.80 -20.07 14.96
C GLY A 642 1.61 -19.15 14.88
N SER A 643 0.97 -19.20 13.71
CA SER A 643 -0.29 -18.50 13.44
C SER A 643 -1.32 -19.44 12.83
N LEU A 644 -2.57 -19.13 13.10
CA LEU A 644 -3.76 -19.79 12.56
C LEU A 644 -4.72 -18.70 12.10
N MET A 645 -5.20 -18.80 10.87
CA MET A 645 -6.30 -18.00 10.37
C MET A 645 -7.42 -18.93 9.85
N ILE A 646 -8.63 -18.63 10.25
CA ILE A 646 -9.83 -19.30 9.74
C ILE A 646 -10.82 -18.20 9.37
N SER A 647 -11.22 -18.14 8.11
CA SER A 647 -12.28 -17.27 7.66
C SER A 647 -13.51 -18.06 7.23
N ASN A 648 -14.69 -17.50 7.51
CA ASN A 648 -15.99 -18.01 7.09
C ASN A 648 -16.74 -16.88 6.40
N GLY A 649 -17.38 -17.18 5.28
CA GLY A 649 -18.12 -16.18 4.52
C GLY A 649 -18.23 -16.55 3.06
N THR A 650 -18.24 -15.55 2.19
CA THR A 650 -18.37 -15.74 0.74
C THR A 650 -17.22 -16.56 0.16
N ARG A 651 -16.01 -16.43 0.72
CA ARG A 651 -14.83 -17.21 0.33
C ARG A 651 -14.12 -17.72 1.57
N SER A 652 -14.55 -18.88 2.07
CA SER A 652 -13.99 -19.48 3.29
C SER A 652 -12.58 -20.01 3.06
N SER A 653 -11.64 -19.68 3.93
CA SER A 653 -10.25 -20.10 3.82
C SER A 653 -9.64 -20.47 5.19
N ARG A 654 -8.57 -21.28 5.15
CA ARG A 654 -7.80 -21.68 6.33
C ARG A 654 -6.33 -21.59 6.03
N TYR A 655 -5.59 -21.05 6.97
CA TYR A 655 -4.15 -20.90 6.88
C TYR A 655 -3.50 -21.23 8.22
N TYR A 656 -2.44 -22.06 8.19
CA TYR A 656 -1.71 -22.51 9.37
C TYR A 656 -0.23 -22.31 9.16
N GLN A 657 0.46 -21.81 10.18
CA GLN A 657 1.90 -21.59 10.14
C GLN A 657 2.54 -21.88 11.49
N PRO A 658 2.63 -23.14 11.97
CA PRO A 658 3.48 -23.45 13.11
C PRO A 658 4.96 -23.23 12.76
N LEU A 659 5.74 -22.79 13.74
CA LEU A 659 7.16 -22.58 13.62
C LEU A 659 7.94 -23.08 14.85
N GLY A 660 9.16 -23.54 14.59
CA GLY A 660 10.14 -23.87 15.63
C GLY A 660 11.50 -23.35 15.22
N ARG A 661 12.19 -22.69 16.13
CA ARG A 661 13.54 -22.15 15.92
C ARG A 661 14.45 -22.55 17.07
N LEU A 662 15.66 -22.95 16.74
CA LEU A 662 16.73 -23.23 17.70
C LEU A 662 17.93 -22.35 17.35
N SER A 663 18.51 -21.71 18.36
CA SER A 663 19.74 -20.94 18.25
C SER A 663 20.74 -21.47 19.27
N LEU A 664 21.89 -21.95 18.79
CA LEU A 664 22.98 -22.49 19.61
C LEU A 664 24.22 -21.59 19.47
N PRO A 665 24.63 -20.86 20.50
CA PRO A 665 25.91 -20.17 20.51
C PRO A 665 27.05 -21.20 20.63
N LEU A 666 27.74 -21.49 19.51
CA LEU A 666 28.83 -22.46 19.46
C LEU A 666 30.14 -21.89 20.07
N GLN A 667 30.40 -20.61 19.77
CA GLN A 667 31.56 -19.84 20.27
C GLN A 667 31.16 -18.41 20.52
N LYS A 668 32.04 -17.61 21.11
CA LYS A 668 31.79 -16.18 21.41
C LYS A 668 31.24 -15.38 20.21
N HIS A 669 31.69 -15.75 19.00
CA HIS A 669 31.40 -15.03 17.78
C HIS A 669 30.65 -15.86 16.72
N VAL A 670 30.26 -17.09 17.05
CA VAL A 670 29.62 -18.03 16.11
C VAL A 670 28.41 -18.65 16.77
N SER A 671 27.27 -18.55 16.15
CA SER A 671 26.05 -19.27 16.52
C SER A 671 25.49 -20.06 15.35
N TRP A 672 24.97 -21.23 15.64
CA TRP A 672 24.22 -22.05 14.70
C TRP A 672 22.75 -21.80 14.92
N ASN A 673 22.02 -21.47 13.84
CA ASN A 673 20.59 -21.21 13.86
C ASN A 673 19.90 -22.20 12.94
N THR A 674 18.81 -22.80 13.40
CA THR A 674 17.95 -23.62 12.58
C THR A 674 16.52 -23.25 12.81
N GLU A 675 15.71 -23.28 11.75
CA GLU A 675 14.30 -22.92 11.76
C GLU A 675 13.52 -23.93 10.94
N TRP A 676 12.40 -24.36 11.45
CA TRP A 676 11.39 -25.10 10.73
C TRP A 676 10.08 -24.36 10.77
N ARG A 677 9.42 -24.25 9.60
CA ARG A 677 8.07 -23.73 9.45
C ARG A 677 7.25 -24.70 8.64
N TRP A 678 6.03 -24.84 9.01
CA TRP A 678 5.05 -25.52 8.19
C TRP A 678 4.00 -24.52 7.74
N TYR A 679 3.65 -24.56 6.47
CA TYR A 679 2.62 -23.75 5.86
C TYR A 679 1.53 -24.66 5.34
N GLY A 680 0.30 -24.46 5.80
CA GLY A 680 -0.88 -25.15 5.30
C GLY A 680 -1.91 -24.11 4.87
N PHE A 681 -2.37 -24.23 3.63
CA PHE A 681 -3.41 -23.41 3.06
C PHE A 681 -4.51 -24.27 2.45
N GLY A 682 -5.76 -23.87 2.64
CA GLY A 682 -6.92 -24.50 2.02
C GLY A 682 -8.04 -23.49 1.85
N GLU A 683 -8.72 -23.59 0.73
CA GLU A 683 -9.86 -22.77 0.38
C GLU A 683 -11.03 -23.66 -0.05
N GLN A 684 -12.26 -23.25 0.24
CA GLN A 684 -13.44 -24.08 -0.06
C GLN A 684 -13.97 -23.87 -1.46
N LEU A 685 -13.76 -22.71 -2.06
CA LEU A 685 -14.26 -22.39 -3.40
C LEU A 685 -13.42 -23.12 -4.48
N TYR A 686 -12.11 -23.15 -4.30
CA TYR A 686 -11.17 -23.76 -5.23
C TYR A 686 -10.34 -24.83 -4.49
N LEU A 687 -10.91 -26.00 -4.28
CA LEU A 687 -10.30 -27.10 -3.51
C LEU A 687 -8.93 -27.53 -4.04
N PHE A 688 -8.65 -27.31 -5.31
CA PHE A 688 -7.37 -27.62 -5.96
C PHE A 688 -6.26 -26.62 -5.60
N GLU A 689 -6.58 -25.46 -5.03
CA GLU A 689 -5.60 -24.46 -4.60
C GLU A 689 -4.92 -24.77 -3.26
N GLY A 690 -5.35 -25.82 -2.56
CA GLY A 690 -4.73 -26.22 -1.30
C GLY A 690 -3.27 -26.65 -1.45
N PHE A 691 -2.43 -26.25 -0.48
CA PHE A 691 -1.05 -26.74 -0.38
C PHE A 691 -0.61 -26.98 1.06
N ARG A 692 0.47 -27.75 1.20
CA ARG A 692 1.20 -27.98 2.45
C ARG A 692 2.69 -27.89 2.15
N ALA A 693 3.42 -27.11 2.92
CA ALA A 693 4.86 -26.96 2.73
C ALA A 693 5.62 -27.01 4.04
N HIS A 694 6.66 -27.85 4.08
CA HIS A 694 7.67 -27.82 5.13
C HIS A 694 8.84 -27.01 4.62
N VAL A 695 9.17 -25.95 5.32
CA VAL A 695 10.32 -25.08 5.05
C VAL A 695 11.30 -25.26 6.19
N PHE A 696 12.44 -25.84 5.90
CA PHE A 696 13.53 -26.02 6.84
C PHE A 696 14.73 -25.15 6.43
N MET A 697 15.29 -24.44 7.37
CA MET A 697 16.44 -23.57 7.15
C MET A 697 17.47 -23.80 8.24
N THR A 698 18.74 -23.92 7.87
CA THR A 698 19.86 -23.94 8.81
C THR A 698 20.97 -23.01 8.35
N GLY A 699 21.67 -22.42 9.27
CA GLY A 699 22.72 -21.45 8.95
C GLY A 699 23.61 -21.10 10.12
N LEU A 700 24.67 -20.39 9.80
CA LEU A 700 25.62 -19.85 10.77
C LEU A 700 25.50 -18.33 10.83
N ARG A 701 25.51 -17.81 12.04
CA ARG A 701 25.63 -16.39 12.32
C ARG A 701 27.01 -16.12 12.91
N LEU A 702 27.76 -15.29 12.20
CA LEU A 702 29.04 -14.76 12.66
C LEU A 702 28.83 -13.38 13.23
N THR A 703 29.37 -13.07 14.40
CA THR A 703 29.27 -11.76 15.06
C THR A 703 30.63 -11.24 15.45
N LYS A 704 30.82 -9.93 15.35
CA LYS A 704 32.07 -9.27 15.81
C LYS A 704 31.74 -8.15 16.78
#